data_38a1252052345a78ca55c65e8253ff28
#
_entry.id   38a1252052345a78ca55c65e8253ff28
#
_cell.length_a   1.000
_cell.length_b   1.000
_cell.length_c   1.000
_cell.angle_alpha   90.00
_cell.angle_beta   90.00
_cell.angle_gamma   90.00
#
_symmetry.space_group_name_H-M   'P 1'
#
loop_
_entity.id
_entity.type
_entity.pdbx_description
1 polymer ?
#
loop_
_entity_poly.entity_id
_entity_poly.type
_entity_poly.pdbx_seq_one_letter_code
_entity_poly.pdbx_strand_id
1 'polypeptide(L)'
;MGASFTTQFATNEFTRGIGQFSEWREDVARSIQEFEQWLDQNKLCDDLLRVKLKQILDRLESDRLSIAFVAEFSRGKSELINALFFADFEDRIVPSSAGRTTMCPTEFLWDGAHMPSIRLLPIETRKQSVSLSDLKQADEQWTVIEFDPNDAKSLKAAIAHVSETRLMMPEEVQALGLPFNVCDGGPVGLIDVPRWRHAIVNYPHALFLQGLRVIDTPGLNAIGAEPELTHSLLPSAHAIVFLLAADTGVTASDREVWTQHLQASQTRYVVLNKIDGLWDDLRSPAQIEAEIIKQTHSVANHLDLNIDRIYPLSAQKALAAKINNDRQLLHKSRIGEFESSLANELLPQRYCLIAEQVSHEFGHLLQKTRGQLAALQRGLSEQEFELNSLRGKNRHSIQHVAMRIRAERTEFEAGLKKMQGLRAVHTRQKQKVFSIIGIDTLKSHVRQARDRIGESNFSASMREAMHNLITSAFKDLNDMQVELKEAFEMMRVMNVQFNTQFAMDLSPPADPNMDRWTRRVAELDAVFNRQFGPVSLLTNEKWALARKFFDSIALELKKVYLGAGRDAEVWLTSVIAPIEGQLQFQQNQLRARMDSVKRVLEASDHLESRILDLKREQSGIDEQLLQVGRISNRVHNALVSRSNPEQTEQ
;
A
#
# COMPACT_ATOMS: atom_id res chain seq x y z
N MET A 1 12.27 -14.19 31.54
CA MET A 1 11.94 -15.61 31.67
C MET A 1 10.96 -15.91 30.56
N GLY A 2 11.43 -16.49 29.47
CA GLY A 2 10.62 -16.86 28.31
C GLY A 2 9.78 -18.09 28.59
N ALA A 3 8.48 -17.92 28.63
CA ALA A 3 7.56 -19.04 28.59
C ALA A 3 7.50 -19.56 27.15
N SER A 4 8.12 -20.72 26.92
CA SER A 4 7.96 -21.50 25.69
C SER A 4 6.51 -21.97 25.59
N PHE A 5 5.68 -21.29 24.82
CA PHE A 5 4.43 -21.85 24.34
C PHE A 5 4.74 -22.76 23.14
N THR A 6 5.13 -23.99 23.42
CA THR A 6 5.11 -25.07 22.43
C THR A 6 3.66 -25.53 22.28
N THR A 7 2.94 -24.88 21.43
CA THR A 7 1.62 -25.33 20.96
C THR A 7 1.85 -26.54 20.05
N GLN A 8 1.51 -27.72 20.53
CA GLN A 8 1.51 -29.00 19.82
C GLN A 8 0.28 -29.14 18.90
N PHE A 9 -0.07 -28.10 18.17
CA PHE A 9 -1.03 -28.21 17.08
C PHE A 9 -0.27 -28.29 15.76
N ALA A 10 -0.66 -29.20 14.89
CA ALA A 10 -0.22 -29.20 13.51
C ALA A 10 -0.41 -27.77 12.99
N THR A 11 0.70 -27.07 12.84
CA THR A 11 0.71 -25.70 12.31
C THR A 11 -0.04 -25.75 11.00
N ASN A 12 -1.24 -25.18 11.00
CA ASN A 12 -2.10 -25.08 9.83
C ASN A 12 -1.26 -24.54 8.67
N GLU A 13 -1.43 -25.08 7.49
CA GLU A 13 -0.72 -24.69 6.27
C GLU A 13 -0.73 -23.18 6.05
N PHE A 14 -1.87 -22.56 6.34
CA PHE A 14 -2.04 -21.10 6.27
C PHE A 14 -1.18 -20.36 7.30
N THR A 15 -1.14 -20.78 8.55
CA THR A 15 -0.29 -20.19 9.60
C THR A 15 1.19 -20.28 9.23
N ARG A 16 1.62 -21.44 8.72
CA ARG A 16 2.99 -21.65 8.24
C ARG A 16 3.30 -20.73 7.05
N GLY A 17 2.38 -20.62 6.10
CA GLY A 17 2.52 -19.78 4.92
C GLY A 17 2.67 -18.28 5.26
N ILE A 18 1.88 -17.77 6.20
CA ILE A 18 2.00 -16.38 6.66
C ILE A 18 3.34 -16.16 7.37
N GLY A 19 3.80 -17.10 8.22
CA GLY A 19 5.11 -17.03 8.86
C GLY A 19 6.23 -16.95 7.84
N GLN A 20 6.19 -17.80 6.84
CA GLN A 20 7.15 -17.79 5.74
C GLN A 20 7.10 -16.48 4.91
N PHE A 21 5.92 -15.89 4.74
CA PHE A 21 5.76 -14.61 4.07
C PHE A 21 6.40 -13.47 4.87
N SER A 22 6.23 -13.45 6.19
CA SER A 22 6.89 -12.45 7.06
C SER A 22 8.41 -12.59 7.04
N GLU A 23 8.93 -13.81 7.22
CA GLU A 23 10.37 -14.09 7.14
C GLU A 23 10.97 -13.64 5.79
N TRP A 24 10.27 -13.94 4.70
CA TRP A 24 10.69 -13.53 3.37
C TRP A 24 10.77 -12.00 3.23
N ARG A 25 9.76 -11.26 3.71
CA ARG A 25 9.78 -9.79 3.69
C ARG A 25 10.95 -9.22 4.48
N GLU A 26 11.22 -9.80 5.65
CA GLU A 26 12.35 -9.42 6.51
C GLU A 26 13.70 -9.69 5.83
N ASP A 27 13.85 -10.83 5.14
CA ASP A 27 15.05 -11.17 4.39
C ASP A 27 15.28 -10.23 3.22
N VAL A 28 14.22 -9.89 2.48
CA VAL A 28 14.29 -8.88 1.40
C VAL A 28 14.66 -7.50 1.97
N ALA A 29 13.99 -7.08 3.05
CA ALA A 29 14.26 -5.80 3.70
C ALA A 29 15.70 -5.72 4.21
N ARG A 30 16.19 -6.78 4.86
CA ARG A 30 17.59 -6.88 5.33
C ARG A 30 18.59 -6.77 4.19
N SER A 31 18.32 -7.45 3.07
CA SER A 31 19.19 -7.38 1.89
C SER A 31 19.24 -5.99 1.27
N ILE A 32 18.13 -5.24 1.31
CA ILE A 32 18.07 -3.84 0.84
C ILE A 32 18.77 -2.91 1.83
N GLN A 33 18.64 -3.12 3.15
CA GLN A 33 19.36 -2.37 4.18
C GLN A 33 20.87 -2.57 4.08
N GLU A 34 21.34 -3.79 3.77
CA GLU A 34 22.75 -4.05 3.49
C GLU A 34 23.26 -3.23 2.29
N PHE A 35 22.43 -3.07 1.26
CA PHE A 35 22.76 -2.21 0.13
C PHE A 35 22.84 -0.74 0.53
N GLU A 36 21.89 -0.25 1.34
CA GLU A 36 21.91 1.12 1.86
C GLU A 36 23.18 1.41 2.68
N GLN A 37 23.52 0.51 3.62
CA GLN A 37 24.74 0.61 4.43
C GLN A 37 25.99 0.59 3.55
N TRP A 38 26.03 -0.26 2.54
CA TRP A 38 27.14 -0.32 1.59
C TRP A 38 27.29 0.99 0.81
N LEU A 39 26.18 1.59 0.35
CA LEU A 39 26.18 2.89 -0.32
C LEU A 39 26.72 4.00 0.58
N ASP A 40 26.32 4.04 1.85
CA ASP A 40 26.78 5.02 2.82
C ASP A 40 28.29 4.86 3.11
N GLN A 41 28.76 3.64 3.31
CA GLN A 41 30.18 3.32 3.54
C GLN A 41 31.08 3.78 2.37
N ASN A 42 30.58 3.63 1.14
CA ASN A 42 31.29 4.00 -0.07
C ASN A 42 31.01 5.44 -0.53
N LYS A 43 30.24 6.23 0.22
CA LYS A 43 29.85 7.61 -0.11
C LYS A 43 29.14 7.76 -1.46
N LEU A 44 28.38 6.76 -1.83
CA LEU A 44 27.59 6.69 -3.08
C LEU A 44 26.10 7.00 -2.86
N CYS A 45 25.67 7.13 -1.60
CA CYS A 45 24.28 7.41 -1.24
C CYS A 45 23.99 8.92 -1.40
N ASP A 46 23.19 9.27 -2.38
CA ASP A 46 22.62 10.62 -2.48
C ASP A 46 21.24 10.67 -1.78
N ASP A 47 20.73 11.87 -1.50
CA ASP A 47 19.44 12.06 -0.81
C ASP A 47 18.27 11.40 -1.56
N LEU A 48 18.32 11.36 -2.89
CA LEU A 48 17.29 10.72 -3.71
C LEU A 48 17.33 9.19 -3.57
N LEU A 49 18.52 8.60 -3.59
CA LEU A 49 18.70 7.15 -3.37
C LEU A 49 18.17 6.76 -1.98
N ARG A 50 18.53 7.54 -0.95
CA ARG A 50 18.07 7.31 0.42
C ARG A 50 16.56 7.36 0.54
N VAL A 51 15.92 8.38 -0.03
CA VAL A 51 14.45 8.50 -0.04
C VAL A 51 13.79 7.31 -0.74
N LYS A 52 14.33 6.89 -1.90
CA LYS A 52 13.76 5.75 -2.64
C LYS A 52 13.95 4.42 -1.91
N LEU A 53 15.13 4.17 -1.34
CA LEU A 53 15.38 2.97 -0.53
C LEU A 53 14.45 2.93 0.67
N LYS A 54 14.29 4.05 1.38
CA LYS A 54 13.35 4.16 2.49
C LYS A 54 11.92 3.88 2.05
N GLN A 55 11.48 4.38 0.89
CA GLN A 55 10.13 4.09 0.36
C GLN A 55 9.91 2.60 0.09
N ILE A 56 10.93 1.88 -0.40
CA ILE A 56 10.84 0.42 -0.60
C ILE A 56 10.76 -0.29 0.75
N LEU A 57 11.60 0.10 1.71
CA LEU A 57 11.61 -0.49 3.06
C LEU A 57 10.30 -0.23 3.81
N ASP A 58 9.82 1.02 3.83
CA ASP A 58 8.55 1.41 4.45
C ASP A 58 7.37 0.61 3.84
N ARG A 59 7.41 0.34 2.54
CA ARG A 59 6.40 -0.48 1.86
C ARG A 59 6.49 -1.93 2.30
N LEU A 60 7.67 -2.54 2.33
CA LEU A 60 7.86 -3.91 2.80
C LEU A 60 7.40 -4.07 4.25
N GLU A 61 7.63 -3.07 5.10
CA GLU A 61 7.22 -3.10 6.51
C GLU A 61 5.71 -2.88 6.68
N SER A 62 5.13 -1.92 5.96
CA SER A 62 3.71 -1.54 6.08
C SER A 62 2.77 -2.48 5.34
N ASP A 63 3.28 -3.36 4.47
CA ASP A 63 2.46 -4.23 3.62
C ASP A 63 1.89 -5.40 4.40
N ARG A 64 0.74 -5.15 5.06
CA ARG A 64 -0.02 -6.14 5.81
C ARG A 64 -0.98 -6.88 4.89
N LEU A 65 -1.00 -8.21 4.98
CA LEU A 65 -2.00 -9.01 4.28
C LEU A 65 -3.37 -8.78 4.90
N SER A 66 -4.30 -8.15 4.18
CA SER A 66 -5.63 -7.81 4.68
C SER A 66 -6.70 -8.73 4.10
N ILE A 67 -7.47 -9.38 4.97
CA ILE A 67 -8.61 -10.24 4.61
C ILE A 67 -9.88 -9.64 5.22
N ALA A 68 -10.89 -9.35 4.40
CA ALA A 68 -12.18 -8.87 4.86
C ALA A 68 -13.23 -9.99 4.85
N PHE A 69 -13.92 -10.16 5.97
CA PHE A 69 -15.03 -11.12 6.12
C PHE A 69 -16.36 -10.38 5.97
N VAL A 70 -17.16 -10.80 5.00
CA VAL A 70 -18.42 -10.18 4.62
C VAL A 70 -19.55 -11.21 4.68
N ALA A 71 -20.61 -10.90 5.39
CA ALA A 71 -21.76 -11.80 5.52
C ALA A 71 -23.04 -11.05 5.90
N GLU A 72 -24.20 -11.60 5.54
CA GLU A 72 -25.47 -11.23 6.17
C GLU A 72 -25.51 -11.72 7.63
N PHE A 73 -26.44 -11.18 8.42
CA PHE A 73 -26.62 -11.62 9.80
C PHE A 73 -26.84 -13.14 9.90
N SER A 74 -26.32 -13.72 10.98
CA SER A 74 -26.49 -15.16 11.31
C SER A 74 -25.88 -16.13 10.30
N ARG A 75 -25.00 -15.72 9.38
CA ARG A 75 -24.29 -16.65 8.47
C ARG A 75 -23.11 -17.37 9.12
N GLY A 76 -22.75 -16.99 10.36
CA GLY A 76 -21.66 -17.60 11.12
C GLY A 76 -20.28 -16.99 10.90
N LYS A 77 -20.22 -15.69 10.53
CA LYS A 77 -18.98 -14.93 10.32
C LYS A 77 -18.07 -14.94 11.57
N SER A 78 -18.62 -14.60 12.74
CA SER A 78 -17.86 -14.62 14.01
C SER A 78 -17.36 -16.02 14.37
N GLU A 79 -18.14 -17.08 14.11
CA GLU A 79 -17.70 -18.47 14.31
C GLU A 79 -16.53 -18.83 13.40
N LEU A 80 -16.56 -18.39 12.14
CA LEU A 80 -15.45 -18.65 11.22
C LEU A 80 -14.18 -17.89 11.66
N ILE A 81 -14.29 -16.63 12.07
CA ILE A 81 -13.18 -15.83 12.60
C ILE A 81 -12.61 -16.50 13.86
N ASN A 82 -13.46 -16.95 14.79
CA ASN A 82 -13.02 -17.70 15.97
C ASN A 82 -12.31 -19.01 15.57
N ALA A 83 -12.85 -19.76 14.62
CA ALA A 83 -12.27 -21.02 14.18
C ALA A 83 -10.90 -20.86 13.46
N LEU A 84 -10.72 -19.75 12.75
CA LEU A 84 -9.48 -19.47 12.02
C LEU A 84 -8.38 -18.86 12.91
N PHE A 85 -8.75 -17.95 13.83
CA PHE A 85 -7.77 -17.08 14.49
C PHE A 85 -7.75 -17.18 16.02
N PHE A 86 -8.81 -17.71 16.66
CA PHE A 86 -8.94 -17.68 18.12
C PHE A 86 -9.26 -19.04 18.76
N ALA A 87 -9.07 -20.14 18.03
CA ALA A 87 -9.37 -21.48 18.54
C ALA A 87 -8.47 -21.88 19.74
N ASP A 88 -7.28 -21.30 19.87
CA ASP A 88 -6.32 -21.57 20.94
C ASP A 88 -6.79 -21.10 22.33
N PHE A 89 -7.80 -20.24 22.39
CA PHE A 89 -8.36 -19.75 23.66
C PHE A 89 -9.37 -20.68 24.31
N GLU A 90 -9.67 -21.81 23.68
CA GLU A 90 -10.68 -22.78 24.17
C GLU A 90 -12.09 -22.16 24.41
N ASP A 91 -12.33 -20.94 23.94
CA ASP A 91 -13.60 -20.21 24.05
C ASP A 91 -13.84 -19.33 22.80
N ARG A 92 -15.06 -18.82 22.67
CA ARG A 92 -15.42 -17.82 21.65
C ARG A 92 -14.95 -16.44 22.08
N ILE A 93 -13.98 -15.92 21.40
CA ILE A 93 -13.44 -14.57 21.65
C ILE A 93 -14.30 -13.52 20.97
N VAL A 94 -14.59 -13.67 19.67
CA VAL A 94 -15.52 -12.80 18.95
C VAL A 94 -16.95 -13.23 19.28
N PRO A 95 -17.81 -12.33 19.78
CA PRO A 95 -19.18 -12.68 20.16
C PRO A 95 -19.96 -13.28 18.99
N SER A 96 -20.70 -14.38 19.25
CA SER A 96 -21.48 -15.12 18.26
C SER A 96 -22.91 -15.42 18.74
N SER A 97 -23.51 -14.51 19.53
CA SER A 97 -24.87 -14.67 20.04
C SER A 97 -25.93 -14.44 18.94
N ALA A 98 -27.15 -14.99 19.17
CA ALA A 98 -28.29 -14.69 18.31
C ALA A 98 -28.68 -13.21 18.45
N GLY A 99 -28.51 -12.41 17.39
CA GLY A 99 -28.73 -10.96 17.36
C GLY A 99 -27.62 -10.23 16.61
N ARG A 100 -27.62 -8.90 16.64
CA ARG A 100 -26.58 -8.07 16.03
C ARG A 100 -25.29 -8.18 16.87
N THR A 101 -24.34 -9.02 16.44
CA THR A 101 -23.08 -9.28 17.16
C THR A 101 -21.95 -8.34 16.76
N THR A 102 -21.88 -7.95 15.49
CA THR A 102 -20.90 -6.98 14.99
C THR A 102 -21.64 -5.70 14.63
N MET A 103 -21.47 -4.68 15.46
CA MET A 103 -22.21 -3.42 15.33
C MET A 103 -21.42 -2.36 14.56
N CYS A 104 -20.09 -2.43 14.57
CA CYS A 104 -19.23 -1.55 13.79
C CYS A 104 -18.11 -2.37 13.11
N PRO A 105 -17.52 -1.86 12.03
CA PRO A 105 -16.35 -2.47 11.39
C PRO A 105 -15.22 -2.62 12.40
N THR A 106 -14.66 -3.84 12.50
CA THR A 106 -13.62 -4.18 13.47
C THR A 106 -12.38 -4.71 12.74
N GLU A 107 -11.22 -4.13 13.02
CA GLU A 107 -9.95 -4.60 12.49
C GLU A 107 -9.17 -5.34 13.59
N PHE A 108 -8.73 -6.55 13.30
CA PHE A 108 -7.80 -7.30 14.14
C PHE A 108 -6.42 -7.25 13.51
N LEU A 109 -5.45 -6.78 14.25
CA LEU A 109 -4.06 -6.62 13.79
C LEU A 109 -3.11 -6.58 14.99
N TRP A 110 -1.82 -6.56 14.73
CA TRP A 110 -0.80 -6.18 15.69
C TRP A 110 -0.02 -4.96 15.21
N ASP A 111 0.11 -4.00 16.10
CA ASP A 111 0.97 -2.83 15.94
C ASP A 111 1.87 -2.71 17.17
N GLY A 112 3.17 -2.96 16.98
CA GLY A 112 4.15 -2.93 18.06
C GLY A 112 4.40 -1.55 18.67
N ALA A 113 3.89 -0.47 18.05
CA ALA A 113 3.94 0.87 18.61
C ALA A 113 2.92 1.10 19.75
N HIS A 114 1.92 0.22 19.87
CA HIS A 114 0.85 0.33 20.85
C HIS A 114 0.80 -0.91 21.75
N MET A 115 0.39 -0.70 23.00
CA MET A 115 0.12 -1.81 23.92
C MET A 115 -1.09 -2.64 23.47
N PRO A 116 -1.20 -3.93 23.91
CA PRO A 116 -2.41 -4.73 23.68
C PRO A 116 -3.64 -4.00 24.17
N SER A 117 -4.55 -3.64 23.25
CA SER A 117 -5.69 -2.77 23.55
C SER A 117 -6.76 -2.86 22.48
N ILE A 118 -7.97 -2.44 22.83
CA ILE A 118 -9.02 -2.14 21.87
C ILE A 118 -9.16 -0.62 21.78
N ARG A 119 -9.03 -0.10 20.56
CA ARG A 119 -9.26 1.30 20.26
C ARG A 119 -10.64 1.42 19.62
N LEU A 120 -11.49 2.23 20.22
CA LEU A 120 -12.89 2.40 19.84
C LEU A 120 -13.12 3.86 19.41
N LEU A 121 -13.56 4.05 18.18
CA LEU A 121 -13.86 5.37 17.64
C LEU A 121 -15.33 5.70 17.88
N PRO A 122 -15.67 6.76 18.64
CA PRO A 122 -17.05 7.13 18.93
C PRO A 122 -17.88 7.41 17.67
N ILE A 123 -19.15 7.02 17.67
CA ILE A 123 -20.06 7.22 16.52
C ILE A 123 -20.25 8.69 16.17
N GLU A 124 -20.12 9.60 17.15
CA GLU A 124 -20.21 11.06 16.98
C GLU A 124 -19.18 11.62 16.04
N THR A 125 -18.03 10.95 15.87
CA THR A 125 -17.01 11.35 14.91
C THR A 125 -17.51 11.33 13.46
N ARG A 126 -18.67 10.72 13.22
CA ARG A 126 -19.37 10.82 11.92
C ARG A 126 -19.87 12.24 11.62
N LYS A 127 -20.11 13.06 12.65
CA LYS A 127 -20.46 14.49 12.47
C LYS A 127 -19.28 15.32 11.97
N GLN A 128 -18.07 14.83 12.18
CA GLN A 128 -16.86 15.46 11.67
C GLN A 128 -16.63 15.03 10.22
N SER A 129 -16.30 15.97 9.34
CA SER A 129 -15.98 15.66 7.93
C SER A 129 -14.51 15.22 7.76
N VAL A 130 -14.04 14.39 8.69
CA VAL A 130 -12.67 13.84 8.71
C VAL A 130 -12.72 12.37 8.28
N SER A 131 -11.78 11.97 7.43
CA SER A 131 -11.72 10.58 6.94
C SER A 131 -11.30 9.61 8.05
N LEU A 132 -11.72 8.35 7.94
CA LEU A 132 -11.29 7.30 8.87
C LEU A 132 -9.75 7.13 8.89
N SER A 133 -9.08 7.30 7.75
CA SER A 133 -7.62 7.24 7.66
C SER A 133 -6.92 8.38 8.43
N ASP A 134 -7.49 9.59 8.42
CA ASP A 134 -6.95 10.71 9.20
C ASP A 134 -7.23 10.51 10.69
N LEU A 135 -8.42 9.97 11.04
CA LEU A 135 -8.78 9.65 12.43
C LEU A 135 -7.93 8.52 13.01
N LYS A 136 -7.44 7.58 12.19
CA LYS A 136 -6.51 6.53 12.65
C LYS A 136 -5.16 7.10 13.11
N GLN A 137 -4.78 8.27 12.63
CA GLN A 137 -3.55 8.98 13.02
C GLN A 137 -3.76 9.94 14.22
N ALA A 138 -5.01 10.17 14.62
CA ALA A 138 -5.38 11.08 15.70
C ALA A 138 -5.78 10.29 16.95
N ASP A 139 -4.79 9.84 17.71
CA ASP A 139 -5.00 8.97 18.89
C ASP A 139 -5.93 9.56 19.95
N GLU A 140 -5.97 10.90 20.06
CA GLU A 140 -6.82 11.62 21.02
C GLU A 140 -8.34 11.38 20.85
N GLN A 141 -8.76 10.94 19.67
CA GLN A 141 -10.18 10.71 19.37
C GLN A 141 -10.66 9.28 19.68
N TRP A 142 -9.73 8.41 20.05
CA TRP A 142 -10.02 7.02 20.33
C TRP A 142 -10.18 6.77 21.82
N THR A 143 -11.21 6.02 22.18
CA THR A 143 -11.31 5.41 23.50
C THR A 143 -10.48 4.15 23.52
N VAL A 144 -9.46 4.09 24.37
CA VAL A 144 -8.54 2.96 24.47
C VAL A 144 -8.90 2.13 25.71
N ILE A 145 -9.08 0.83 25.50
CA ILE A 145 -9.31 -0.16 26.56
C ILE A 145 -8.18 -1.16 26.51
N GLU A 146 -7.30 -1.13 27.50
CA GLU A 146 -6.20 -2.10 27.62
C GLU A 146 -6.73 -3.44 28.14
N PHE A 147 -6.11 -4.54 27.73
CA PHE A 147 -6.42 -5.87 28.19
C PHE A 147 -5.14 -6.70 28.36
N ASP A 148 -5.21 -7.74 29.19
CA ASP A 148 -4.13 -8.72 29.28
C ASP A 148 -4.25 -9.72 28.12
N PRO A 149 -3.26 -9.77 27.21
CA PRO A 149 -3.30 -10.69 26.05
C PRO A 149 -3.22 -12.17 26.42
N ASN A 150 -2.82 -12.50 27.66
CA ASN A 150 -2.73 -13.87 28.15
C ASN A 150 -4.00 -14.33 28.88
N ASP A 151 -4.94 -13.42 29.17
CA ASP A 151 -6.20 -13.74 29.80
C ASP A 151 -7.37 -13.66 28.79
N ALA A 152 -7.88 -14.84 28.42
CA ALA A 152 -9.05 -14.95 27.53
C ALA A 152 -10.28 -14.17 28.03
N LYS A 153 -10.48 -14.09 29.36
CA LYS A 153 -11.62 -13.35 29.95
C LYS A 153 -11.44 -11.86 29.80
N SER A 154 -10.22 -11.36 29.99
CA SER A 154 -9.87 -9.95 29.80
C SER A 154 -10.09 -9.53 28.34
N LEU A 155 -9.55 -10.30 27.39
CA LEU A 155 -9.73 -10.07 25.96
C LEU A 155 -11.20 -10.12 25.55
N LYS A 156 -11.96 -11.12 26.01
CA LYS A 156 -13.37 -11.29 25.70
C LYS A 156 -14.22 -10.14 26.27
N ALA A 157 -13.92 -9.70 27.49
CA ALA A 157 -14.58 -8.54 28.11
C ALA A 157 -14.29 -7.25 27.33
N ALA A 158 -13.04 -7.06 26.90
CA ALA A 158 -12.68 -5.90 26.10
C ALA A 158 -13.38 -5.92 24.72
N ILE A 159 -13.39 -7.06 24.01
CA ILE A 159 -14.07 -7.20 22.71
C ILE A 159 -15.60 -7.00 22.84
N ALA A 160 -16.20 -7.33 23.97
CA ALA A 160 -17.63 -7.12 24.18
C ALA A 160 -18.06 -5.65 24.03
N HIS A 161 -17.15 -4.70 24.35
CA HIS A 161 -17.42 -3.27 24.17
C HIS A 161 -17.67 -2.88 22.70
N VAL A 162 -17.15 -3.63 21.73
CA VAL A 162 -17.38 -3.37 20.30
C VAL A 162 -18.86 -3.47 19.94
N SER A 163 -19.62 -4.30 20.66
CA SER A 163 -21.05 -4.53 20.44
C SER A 163 -21.95 -3.59 21.23
N GLU A 164 -21.39 -2.61 21.94
CA GLU A 164 -22.20 -1.66 22.71
C GLU A 164 -23.08 -0.81 21.79
N THR A 165 -24.31 -0.65 22.22
CA THR A 165 -25.30 0.21 21.58
C THR A 165 -25.76 1.32 22.52
N ARG A 166 -26.42 2.31 21.96
CA ARG A 166 -27.09 3.34 22.72
C ARG A 166 -28.38 3.77 22.05
N LEU A 167 -29.34 4.18 22.86
CA LEU A 167 -30.60 4.71 22.41
C LEU A 167 -30.44 6.19 22.02
N MET A 168 -30.92 6.55 20.83
CA MET A 168 -30.87 7.91 20.30
C MET A 168 -32.22 8.31 19.70
N MET A 169 -32.48 9.63 19.67
CA MET A 169 -33.65 10.17 18.98
C MET A 169 -33.48 10.02 17.45
N PRO A 170 -34.56 9.81 16.68
CA PRO A 170 -34.51 9.69 15.23
C PRO A 170 -33.76 10.82 14.54
N GLU A 171 -33.92 12.06 15.00
CA GLU A 171 -33.25 13.26 14.50
C GLU A 171 -31.72 13.19 14.68
N GLU A 172 -31.26 12.63 15.80
CA GLU A 172 -29.83 12.46 16.07
C GLU A 172 -29.24 11.34 15.19
N VAL A 173 -29.99 10.25 14.99
CA VAL A 173 -29.60 9.14 14.10
C VAL A 173 -29.46 9.62 12.65
N GLN A 174 -30.41 10.44 12.22
CA GLN A 174 -30.38 11.09 10.92
C GLN A 174 -29.16 12.03 10.76
N ALA A 175 -28.86 12.82 11.80
CA ALA A 175 -27.69 13.69 11.83
C ALA A 175 -26.35 12.91 11.76
N LEU A 176 -26.34 11.63 12.13
CA LEU A 176 -25.20 10.71 11.97
C LEU A 176 -25.14 10.07 10.57
N GLY A 177 -26.18 10.22 9.74
CA GLY A 177 -26.29 9.61 8.41
C GLY A 177 -26.45 8.09 8.48
N LEU A 178 -27.02 7.56 9.57
CA LEU A 178 -27.31 6.14 9.69
C LEU A 178 -28.71 5.86 9.09
N PRO A 179 -28.86 4.78 8.30
CA PRO A 179 -30.18 4.38 7.81
C PRO A 179 -31.01 3.84 8.99
N PHE A 180 -32.24 4.25 9.06
CA PHE A 180 -33.20 3.67 9.99
C PHE A 180 -34.57 3.59 9.32
N ASN A 181 -35.35 2.57 9.68
CA ASN A 181 -36.75 2.49 9.33
C ASN A 181 -37.60 3.02 10.50
N VAL A 182 -38.63 3.76 10.20
CA VAL A 182 -39.55 4.32 11.21
C VAL A 182 -40.17 3.23 12.12
N CYS A 183 -40.10 1.97 11.69
CA CYS A 183 -40.59 0.79 12.44
C CYS A 183 -39.54 0.26 13.46
N ASP A 184 -38.29 0.74 13.43
CA ASP A 184 -37.23 0.26 14.33
C ASP A 184 -37.28 0.98 15.71
N GLY A 185 -38.19 1.93 15.88
CA GLY A 185 -38.39 2.63 17.16
C GLY A 185 -39.04 1.69 18.19
N GLY A 186 -38.32 1.49 19.31
CA GLY A 186 -38.90 0.82 20.48
C GLY A 186 -40.12 1.58 21.05
N PRO A 187 -40.71 1.13 22.17
CA PRO A 187 -41.95 1.68 22.73
C PRO A 187 -41.93 3.17 23.06
N VAL A 188 -40.77 3.82 23.00
CA VAL A 188 -40.52 5.25 23.33
C VAL A 188 -40.09 6.05 22.10
N GLY A 189 -40.06 5.47 20.89
CA GLY A 189 -39.58 6.16 19.68
C GLY A 189 -38.10 6.37 19.61
N LEU A 190 -37.31 5.75 20.51
CA LEU A 190 -35.84 5.76 20.47
C LEU A 190 -35.32 4.63 19.61
N ILE A 191 -34.22 4.89 18.89
CA ILE A 191 -33.58 3.94 17.99
C ILE A 191 -32.29 3.46 18.63
N ASP A 192 -32.06 2.15 18.60
CA ASP A 192 -30.85 1.52 19.07
C ASP A 192 -29.77 1.60 17.98
N VAL A 193 -28.66 2.31 18.25
CA VAL A 193 -27.57 2.55 17.31
C VAL A 193 -26.25 2.06 17.87
N PRO A 194 -25.27 1.68 17.02
CA PRO A 194 -23.91 1.38 17.47
C PRO A 194 -23.32 2.58 18.23
N ARG A 195 -22.67 2.31 19.35
CA ARG A 195 -21.95 3.33 20.11
C ARG A 195 -20.67 3.77 19.38
N TRP A 196 -20.10 2.87 18.59
CA TRP A 196 -18.81 3.04 17.95
C TRP A 196 -18.92 3.07 16.43
N ARG A 197 -18.12 3.94 15.81
CA ARG A 197 -17.98 4.06 14.36
C ARG A 197 -17.03 3.01 13.79
N HIS A 198 -15.98 2.69 14.55
CA HIS A 198 -14.92 1.76 14.15
C HIS A 198 -14.20 1.21 15.37
N ALA A 199 -13.68 -0.02 15.27
CA ALA A 199 -12.89 -0.66 16.31
C ALA A 199 -11.58 -1.20 15.73
N ILE A 200 -10.49 -1.10 16.51
CA ILE A 200 -9.19 -1.72 16.20
C ILE A 200 -8.76 -2.53 17.41
N VAL A 201 -8.63 -3.83 17.24
CA VAL A 201 -8.15 -4.78 18.23
C VAL A 201 -6.66 -5.02 18.00
N ASN A 202 -5.81 -4.41 18.83
CA ASN A 202 -4.37 -4.59 18.80
C ASN A 202 -3.99 -5.80 19.68
N TYR A 203 -3.83 -6.96 19.06
CA TYR A 203 -3.61 -8.22 19.78
C TYR A 203 -2.38 -8.96 19.24
N PRO A 204 -1.43 -9.42 20.10
CA PRO A 204 -0.19 -10.09 19.71
C PRO A 204 -0.40 -11.57 19.35
N HIS A 205 -1.37 -11.85 18.48
CA HIS A 205 -1.56 -13.20 17.93
C HIS A 205 -0.47 -13.53 16.91
N ALA A 206 -0.04 -14.79 16.84
CA ALA A 206 1.06 -15.23 15.97
C ALA A 206 0.88 -14.77 14.50
N LEU A 207 -0.34 -14.83 13.95
CA LEU A 207 -0.63 -14.39 12.59
C LEU A 207 -0.62 -12.86 12.42
N PHE A 208 -1.06 -12.14 13.44
CA PHE A 208 -1.07 -10.67 13.40
C PHE A 208 0.34 -10.09 13.58
N LEU A 209 1.18 -10.73 14.42
CA LEU A 209 2.61 -10.44 14.52
C LEU A 209 3.33 -10.62 13.18
N GLN A 210 2.88 -11.57 12.36
CA GLN A 210 3.42 -11.86 11.04
C GLN A 210 2.84 -10.93 9.93
N GLY A 211 2.03 -9.94 10.31
CA GLY A 211 1.51 -8.93 9.39
C GLY A 211 0.16 -9.25 8.77
N LEU A 212 -0.61 -10.21 9.31
CA LEU A 212 -2.00 -10.39 8.92
C LEU A 212 -2.87 -9.29 9.55
N ARG A 213 -3.82 -8.79 8.77
CA ARG A 213 -4.92 -7.92 9.21
C ARG A 213 -6.24 -8.54 8.81
N VAL A 214 -7.11 -8.72 9.77
CA VAL A 214 -8.47 -9.24 9.56
C VAL A 214 -9.47 -8.10 9.73
N ILE A 215 -10.39 -7.96 8.79
CA ILE A 215 -11.45 -6.96 8.83
C ILE A 215 -12.78 -7.71 9.00
N ASP A 216 -13.37 -7.57 10.18
CA ASP A 216 -14.71 -8.06 10.47
C ASP A 216 -15.75 -6.96 10.16
N THR A 217 -16.66 -7.23 9.24
CA THR A 217 -17.65 -6.24 8.81
C THR A 217 -18.99 -6.44 9.53
N PRO A 218 -19.77 -5.38 9.77
CA PRO A 218 -21.18 -5.52 10.13
C PRO A 218 -21.94 -6.32 9.07
N GLY A 219 -23.15 -6.77 9.38
CA GLY A 219 -23.98 -7.49 8.41
C GLY A 219 -24.23 -6.71 7.13
N LEU A 220 -24.58 -7.40 6.04
CA LEU A 220 -24.70 -6.85 4.68
C LEU A 220 -25.58 -5.60 4.58
N ASN A 221 -26.61 -5.49 5.41
CA ASN A 221 -27.50 -4.32 5.43
C ASN A 221 -26.77 -3.01 5.82
N ALA A 222 -25.58 -3.12 6.44
CA ALA A 222 -24.72 -1.97 6.72
C ALA A 222 -23.78 -1.61 5.55
N ILE A 223 -23.54 -2.56 4.62
CA ILE A 223 -22.74 -2.30 3.41
C ILE A 223 -23.58 -1.42 2.47
N GLY A 224 -23.07 -0.25 2.14
CA GLY A 224 -23.81 0.77 1.38
C GLY A 224 -24.41 1.86 2.27
N ALA A 225 -24.75 1.53 3.53
CA ALA A 225 -25.11 2.52 4.55
C ALA A 225 -23.89 3.06 5.28
N GLU A 226 -22.77 2.33 5.25
CA GLU A 226 -21.47 2.73 5.82
C GLU A 226 -20.46 3.01 4.71
N PRO A 227 -20.29 4.28 4.30
CA PRO A 227 -19.36 4.67 3.22
C PRO A 227 -17.93 4.23 3.47
N GLU A 228 -17.48 4.26 4.73
CA GLU A 228 -16.13 3.84 5.10
C GLU A 228 -15.87 2.37 4.81
N LEU A 229 -16.86 1.51 5.05
CA LEU A 229 -16.76 0.09 4.77
C LEU A 229 -16.64 -0.16 3.26
N THR A 230 -17.53 0.45 2.48
CA THR A 230 -17.65 0.23 1.04
C THR A 230 -16.52 0.89 0.25
N HIS A 231 -16.09 2.11 0.64
CA HIS A 231 -15.17 2.92 -0.16
C HIS A 231 -13.73 2.92 0.38
N SER A 232 -13.50 2.47 1.60
CA SER A 232 -12.16 2.49 2.20
C SER A 232 -11.69 1.11 2.63
N LEU A 233 -12.46 0.40 3.45
CA LEU A 233 -12.01 -0.85 4.06
C LEU A 233 -12.03 -2.03 3.06
N LEU A 234 -13.15 -2.26 2.37
CA LEU A 234 -13.26 -3.36 1.40
C LEU A 234 -12.30 -3.22 0.22
N PRO A 235 -12.15 -2.04 -0.43
CA PRO A 235 -11.17 -1.86 -1.50
C PRO A 235 -9.71 -1.98 -1.03
N SER A 236 -9.43 -1.78 0.27
CA SER A 236 -8.10 -1.97 0.84
C SER A 236 -7.78 -3.41 1.20
N ALA A 237 -8.77 -4.30 1.20
CA ALA A 237 -8.57 -5.71 1.47
C ALA A 237 -7.96 -6.43 0.25
N HIS A 238 -6.96 -7.29 0.51
CA HIS A 238 -6.32 -8.10 -0.51
C HIS A 238 -7.16 -9.31 -0.92
N ALA A 239 -7.96 -9.80 0.03
CA ALA A 239 -8.95 -10.84 -0.23
C ALA A 239 -10.27 -10.52 0.48
N ILE A 240 -11.37 -10.94 -0.14
CA ILE A 240 -12.70 -10.88 0.46
C ILE A 240 -13.22 -12.31 0.64
N VAL A 241 -13.62 -12.64 1.85
CA VAL A 241 -14.30 -13.90 2.21
C VAL A 241 -15.77 -13.60 2.39
N PHE A 242 -16.58 -14.03 1.43
CA PHE A 242 -18.03 -13.83 1.43
C PHE A 242 -18.72 -15.08 1.98
N LEU A 243 -19.43 -14.94 3.11
CA LEU A 243 -20.08 -16.06 3.77
C LEU A 243 -21.56 -16.13 3.42
N LEU A 244 -21.96 -17.30 3.00
CA LEU A 244 -23.34 -17.74 2.82
C LEU A 244 -23.63 -18.89 3.80
N ALA A 245 -24.89 -19.26 3.96
CA ALA A 245 -25.25 -20.40 4.79
C ALA A 245 -26.07 -21.43 3.99
N ALA A 246 -25.75 -22.70 4.18
CA ALA A 246 -26.35 -23.80 3.43
C ALA A 246 -27.87 -23.94 3.69
N ASP A 247 -28.36 -23.47 4.84
CA ASP A 247 -29.78 -23.48 5.22
C ASP A 247 -30.60 -22.45 4.45
N THR A 248 -30.05 -21.36 4.01
CA THR A 248 -30.75 -20.25 3.35
C THR A 248 -30.35 -20.03 1.90
N GLY A 249 -29.17 -20.54 1.48
CA GLY A 249 -28.65 -20.31 0.14
C GLY A 249 -28.30 -18.84 -0.13
N VAL A 250 -28.38 -18.42 -1.40
CA VAL A 250 -28.13 -17.03 -1.85
C VAL A 250 -29.41 -16.23 -1.81
N THR A 251 -29.46 -15.18 -1.00
CA THR A 251 -30.59 -14.26 -0.93
C THR A 251 -30.51 -13.16 -1.99
N ALA A 252 -31.56 -12.39 -2.20
CA ALA A 252 -31.55 -11.22 -3.08
C ALA A 252 -30.57 -10.16 -2.57
N SER A 253 -30.48 -9.97 -1.26
CA SER A 253 -29.55 -9.06 -0.59
C SER A 253 -28.10 -9.50 -0.80
N ASP A 254 -27.79 -10.80 -0.65
CA ASP A 254 -26.46 -11.36 -0.92
C ASP A 254 -26.02 -11.06 -2.36
N ARG A 255 -26.89 -11.26 -3.34
CA ARG A 255 -26.61 -11.01 -4.76
C ARG A 255 -26.42 -9.53 -5.07
N GLU A 256 -27.19 -8.66 -4.44
CA GLU A 256 -27.04 -7.20 -4.62
C GLU A 256 -25.67 -6.74 -4.12
N VAL A 257 -25.28 -7.10 -2.91
CA VAL A 257 -23.98 -6.75 -2.35
C VAL A 257 -22.84 -7.35 -3.17
N TRP A 258 -22.96 -8.62 -3.59
CA TRP A 258 -21.97 -9.25 -4.46
C TRP A 258 -21.75 -8.46 -5.75
N THR A 259 -22.84 -8.04 -6.41
CA THR A 259 -22.77 -7.37 -7.70
C THR A 259 -22.32 -5.91 -7.59
N GLN A 260 -22.82 -5.19 -6.57
CA GLN A 260 -22.58 -3.74 -6.46
C GLN A 260 -21.26 -3.39 -5.76
N HIS A 261 -20.80 -4.21 -4.79
CA HIS A 261 -19.72 -3.83 -3.88
C HIS A 261 -18.52 -4.76 -3.90
N LEU A 262 -18.68 -6.03 -4.31
CA LEU A 262 -17.60 -7.00 -4.21
C LEU A 262 -16.95 -7.35 -5.55
N GLN A 263 -17.51 -6.96 -6.69
CA GLN A 263 -16.96 -7.29 -8.02
C GLN A 263 -15.61 -6.66 -8.31
N ALA A 264 -15.29 -5.53 -7.67
CA ALA A 264 -14.04 -4.80 -7.90
C ALA A 264 -12.81 -5.43 -7.22
N SER A 265 -12.99 -6.37 -6.30
CA SER A 265 -11.88 -7.02 -5.58
C SER A 265 -11.23 -8.11 -6.42
N GLN A 266 -9.89 -8.16 -6.42
CA GLN A 266 -9.12 -9.09 -7.26
C GLN A 266 -9.25 -10.55 -6.79
N THR A 267 -9.23 -10.80 -5.47
CA THR A 267 -9.29 -12.15 -4.90
C THR A 267 -10.53 -12.31 -4.03
N ARG A 268 -11.42 -13.22 -4.42
CA ARG A 268 -12.70 -13.46 -3.75
C ARG A 268 -12.87 -14.93 -3.45
N TYR A 269 -13.21 -15.24 -2.22
CA TYR A 269 -13.57 -16.58 -1.74
C TYR A 269 -15.02 -16.57 -1.28
N VAL A 270 -15.77 -17.60 -1.60
CA VAL A 270 -17.14 -17.80 -1.10
C VAL A 270 -17.13 -18.99 -0.15
N VAL A 271 -17.58 -18.78 1.07
CA VAL A 271 -17.73 -19.82 2.08
C VAL A 271 -19.21 -20.16 2.22
N LEU A 272 -19.59 -21.39 1.89
CA LEU A 272 -20.91 -21.93 2.16
C LEU A 272 -20.90 -22.60 3.54
N ASN A 273 -21.21 -21.81 4.58
CA ASN A 273 -21.15 -22.23 5.97
C ASN A 273 -22.38 -23.03 6.41
N LYS A 274 -22.33 -23.62 7.60
CA LYS A 274 -23.40 -24.39 8.26
C LYS A 274 -23.78 -25.67 7.52
N ILE A 275 -22.85 -26.33 6.84
CA ILE A 275 -23.11 -27.64 6.22
C ILE A 275 -23.48 -28.71 7.24
N ASP A 276 -23.14 -28.50 8.52
CA ASP A 276 -23.57 -29.40 9.62
C ASP A 276 -25.08 -29.46 9.79
N GLY A 277 -25.83 -28.46 9.36
CA GLY A 277 -27.30 -28.53 9.27
C GLY A 277 -27.83 -29.52 8.24
N LEU A 278 -27.00 -29.94 7.29
CA LEU A 278 -27.31 -30.97 6.30
C LEU A 278 -26.99 -32.40 6.80
N TRP A 279 -26.27 -32.51 7.92
CA TRP A 279 -25.93 -33.80 8.53
C TRP A 279 -27.17 -34.39 9.20
N ASP A 280 -27.64 -35.48 8.65
CA ASP A 280 -28.86 -36.18 9.08
C ASP A 280 -28.50 -37.66 9.27
N ASP A 281 -28.68 -38.16 10.47
CA ASP A 281 -28.39 -39.56 10.81
C ASP A 281 -29.26 -40.56 10.05
N LEU A 282 -30.35 -40.09 9.44
CA LEU A 282 -31.23 -40.89 8.60
C LEU A 282 -30.78 -40.95 7.12
N ARG A 283 -29.76 -40.17 6.74
CA ARG A 283 -29.24 -40.12 5.37
C ARG A 283 -27.87 -40.81 5.29
N SER A 284 -27.62 -41.45 4.17
CA SER A 284 -26.27 -41.99 3.91
C SER A 284 -25.25 -40.87 3.68
N PRO A 285 -23.97 -41.09 3.99
CA PRO A 285 -22.90 -40.11 3.69
C PRO A 285 -22.89 -39.64 2.23
N ALA A 286 -23.20 -40.53 1.28
CA ALA A 286 -23.29 -40.18 -0.14
C ALA A 286 -24.44 -39.23 -0.47
N GLN A 287 -25.59 -39.35 0.23
CA GLN A 287 -26.73 -38.45 0.06
C GLN A 287 -26.44 -37.07 0.66
N ILE A 288 -25.77 -37.01 1.80
CA ILE A 288 -25.33 -35.76 2.42
C ILE A 288 -24.33 -35.03 1.47
N GLU A 289 -23.40 -35.78 0.92
CA GLU A 289 -22.43 -35.25 -0.04
C GLU A 289 -23.06 -34.70 -1.30
N ALA A 290 -24.03 -35.46 -1.87
CA ALA A 290 -24.78 -35.01 -3.05
C ALA A 290 -25.58 -33.72 -2.78
N GLU A 291 -26.11 -33.54 -1.57
CA GLU A 291 -26.83 -32.31 -1.22
C GLU A 291 -25.88 -31.14 -1.04
N ILE A 292 -24.69 -31.34 -0.41
CA ILE A 292 -23.64 -30.30 -0.30
C ILE A 292 -23.20 -29.84 -1.70
N ILE A 293 -22.91 -30.79 -2.60
CA ILE A 293 -22.51 -30.51 -3.99
C ILE A 293 -23.63 -29.73 -4.70
N LYS A 294 -24.88 -30.13 -4.56
CA LYS A 294 -26.02 -29.45 -5.17
C LYS A 294 -26.13 -27.99 -4.68
N GLN A 295 -26.00 -27.75 -3.38
CA GLN A 295 -26.02 -26.41 -2.80
C GLN A 295 -24.85 -25.57 -3.32
N THR A 296 -23.66 -26.16 -3.41
CA THR A 296 -22.46 -25.48 -3.96
C THR A 296 -22.67 -25.08 -5.42
N HIS A 297 -23.21 -25.96 -6.26
CA HIS A 297 -23.59 -25.63 -7.64
C HIS A 297 -24.65 -24.52 -7.73
N SER A 298 -25.64 -24.54 -6.83
CA SER A 298 -26.64 -23.49 -6.77
C SER A 298 -26.00 -22.12 -6.48
N VAL A 299 -25.06 -22.04 -5.54
CA VAL A 299 -24.34 -20.82 -5.21
C VAL A 299 -23.50 -20.37 -6.41
N ALA A 300 -22.77 -21.29 -7.07
CA ALA A 300 -21.97 -21.00 -8.26
C ALA A 300 -22.79 -20.32 -9.36
N ASN A 301 -23.97 -20.88 -9.64
CA ASN A 301 -24.86 -20.34 -10.66
C ASN A 301 -25.45 -18.96 -10.29
N HIS A 302 -25.79 -18.74 -9.01
CA HIS A 302 -26.37 -17.46 -8.57
C HIS A 302 -25.37 -16.31 -8.54
N LEU A 303 -24.09 -16.61 -8.27
CA LEU A 303 -23.02 -15.61 -8.17
C LEU A 303 -22.15 -15.50 -9.42
N ASP A 304 -22.41 -16.32 -10.43
CA ASP A 304 -21.61 -16.43 -11.68
C ASP A 304 -20.11 -16.66 -11.37
N LEU A 305 -19.85 -17.73 -10.60
CA LEU A 305 -18.52 -18.11 -10.15
C LEU A 305 -18.17 -19.54 -10.54
N ASN A 306 -16.85 -19.81 -10.67
CA ASN A 306 -16.35 -21.18 -10.73
C ASN A 306 -16.58 -21.86 -9.37
N ILE A 307 -16.99 -23.11 -9.40
CA ILE A 307 -17.26 -23.93 -8.22
C ILE A 307 -16.03 -24.08 -7.32
N ASP A 308 -14.83 -24.07 -7.88
CA ASP A 308 -13.55 -24.14 -7.15
C ASP A 308 -13.29 -22.95 -6.21
N ARG A 309 -14.07 -21.88 -6.35
CA ARG A 309 -14.03 -20.69 -5.48
C ARG A 309 -15.03 -20.73 -4.33
N ILE A 310 -15.75 -21.83 -4.18
CA ILE A 310 -16.79 -21.99 -3.16
C ILE A 310 -16.40 -23.13 -2.21
N TYR A 311 -16.27 -22.80 -0.93
CA TYR A 311 -15.82 -23.68 0.13
C TYR A 311 -16.96 -24.04 1.07
N PRO A 312 -17.59 -25.22 0.90
CA PRO A 312 -18.59 -25.70 1.83
C PRO A 312 -17.94 -26.18 3.13
N LEU A 313 -18.29 -25.55 4.25
CA LEU A 313 -17.72 -25.89 5.56
C LEU A 313 -18.70 -25.66 6.72
N SER A 314 -18.34 -26.17 7.91
CA SER A 314 -18.99 -25.82 9.17
C SER A 314 -18.02 -25.12 10.10
N ALA A 315 -18.15 -23.80 10.24
CA ALA A 315 -17.30 -23.01 11.14
C ALA A 315 -17.48 -23.41 12.61
N GLN A 316 -18.71 -23.68 13.04
CA GLN A 316 -19.04 -24.08 14.41
C GLN A 316 -18.39 -25.43 14.77
N LYS A 317 -18.50 -26.42 13.90
CA LYS A 317 -17.90 -27.74 14.13
C LYS A 317 -16.37 -27.69 14.02
N ALA A 318 -15.86 -26.84 13.13
CA ALA A 318 -14.42 -26.59 13.04
C ALA A 318 -13.85 -26.00 14.33
N LEU A 319 -14.51 -24.98 14.90
CA LEU A 319 -14.10 -24.40 16.19
C LEU A 319 -14.16 -25.44 17.30
N ALA A 320 -15.28 -26.16 17.41
CA ALA A 320 -15.42 -27.21 18.42
C ALA A 320 -14.38 -28.33 18.27
N ALA A 321 -14.07 -28.73 17.03
CA ALA A 321 -13.06 -29.74 16.73
C ALA A 321 -11.66 -29.30 17.12
N LYS A 322 -11.31 -28.04 16.85
CA LYS A 322 -10.00 -27.48 17.23
C LYS A 322 -9.86 -27.38 18.75
N ILE A 323 -10.88 -26.88 19.46
CA ILE A 323 -10.89 -26.78 20.93
C ILE A 323 -10.75 -28.17 21.58
N ASN A 324 -11.50 -29.17 21.06
CA ASN A 324 -11.52 -30.52 21.65
C ASN A 324 -10.47 -31.49 21.07
N ASN A 325 -9.59 -31.02 20.15
CA ASN A 325 -8.62 -31.83 19.43
C ASN A 325 -9.23 -33.04 18.68
N ASP A 326 -10.45 -32.89 18.16
CA ASP A 326 -11.15 -33.93 17.43
C ASP A 326 -10.82 -33.86 15.92
N ARG A 327 -9.87 -34.71 15.50
CA ARG A 327 -9.41 -34.78 14.11
C ARG A 327 -10.52 -35.23 13.14
N GLN A 328 -11.41 -36.12 13.57
CA GLN A 328 -12.49 -36.62 12.71
C GLN A 328 -13.53 -35.53 12.45
N LEU A 329 -13.92 -34.82 13.50
CA LEU A 329 -14.84 -33.68 13.38
C LEU A 329 -14.20 -32.54 12.60
N LEU A 330 -12.89 -32.28 12.77
CA LEU A 330 -12.16 -31.29 12.00
C LEU A 330 -12.18 -31.59 10.50
N HIS A 331 -11.87 -32.84 10.12
CA HIS A 331 -11.96 -33.27 8.72
C HIS A 331 -13.40 -33.16 8.17
N LYS A 332 -14.40 -33.60 8.95
CA LYS A 332 -15.82 -33.51 8.58
C LYS A 332 -16.29 -32.05 8.43
N SER A 333 -15.68 -31.12 9.16
CA SER A 333 -15.99 -29.68 9.08
C SER A 333 -15.52 -29.01 7.77
N ARG A 334 -14.56 -29.58 7.03
CA ARG A 334 -13.95 -29.12 5.77
C ARG A 334 -13.23 -27.76 5.86
N ILE A 335 -12.95 -27.25 7.05
CA ILE A 335 -12.25 -25.98 7.20
C ILE A 335 -10.84 -26.03 6.61
N GLY A 336 -10.17 -27.19 6.63
CA GLY A 336 -8.83 -27.39 6.13
C GLY A 336 -8.69 -27.10 4.62
N GLU A 337 -9.70 -27.40 3.82
CA GLU A 337 -9.72 -27.09 2.37
C GLU A 337 -9.67 -25.57 2.13
N PHE A 338 -10.43 -24.82 2.92
CA PHE A 338 -10.44 -23.36 2.85
C PHE A 338 -9.11 -22.75 3.35
N GLU A 339 -8.56 -23.28 4.45
CA GLU A 339 -7.26 -22.84 4.99
C GLU A 339 -6.12 -23.12 4.01
N SER A 340 -6.13 -24.28 3.35
CA SER A 340 -5.16 -24.63 2.31
C SER A 340 -5.28 -23.71 1.08
N SER A 341 -6.48 -23.35 0.68
CA SER A 341 -6.68 -22.41 -0.43
C SER A 341 -6.16 -21.00 -0.11
N LEU A 342 -6.39 -20.50 1.11
CA LEU A 342 -5.79 -19.23 1.56
C LEU A 342 -4.26 -19.29 1.53
N ALA A 343 -3.66 -20.42 1.92
CA ALA A 343 -2.21 -20.62 1.91
C ALA A 343 -1.63 -20.70 0.48
N ASN A 344 -2.28 -21.48 -0.39
CA ASN A 344 -1.71 -21.88 -1.67
C ASN A 344 -2.08 -20.94 -2.83
N GLU A 345 -3.07 -20.07 -2.65
CA GLU A 345 -3.49 -19.13 -3.68
C GLU A 345 -3.22 -17.67 -3.31
N LEU A 346 -3.67 -17.23 -2.13
CA LEU A 346 -3.57 -15.81 -1.73
C LEU A 346 -2.11 -15.39 -1.47
N LEU A 347 -1.36 -16.22 -0.74
CA LEU A 347 0.03 -15.88 -0.39
C LEU A 347 0.95 -15.85 -1.61
N PRO A 348 0.97 -16.85 -2.53
CA PRO A 348 1.81 -16.80 -3.73
C PRO A 348 1.53 -15.59 -4.63
N GLN A 349 0.25 -15.23 -4.82
CA GLN A 349 -0.10 -14.03 -5.59
C GLN A 349 0.49 -12.76 -4.96
N ARG A 350 0.48 -12.68 -3.63
CA ARG A 350 1.05 -11.54 -2.91
C ARG A 350 2.57 -11.50 -3.00
N TYR A 351 3.25 -12.66 -2.88
CA TYR A 351 4.69 -12.77 -3.13
C TYR A 351 5.08 -12.20 -4.49
N CYS A 352 4.41 -12.64 -5.55
CA CYS A 352 4.70 -12.19 -6.91
C CYS A 352 4.53 -10.68 -7.08
N LEU A 353 3.43 -10.10 -6.60
CA LEU A 353 3.15 -8.67 -6.73
C LEU A 353 4.22 -7.80 -6.04
N ILE A 354 4.59 -8.16 -4.81
CA ILE A 354 5.63 -7.43 -4.07
C ILE A 354 6.99 -7.62 -4.72
N ALA A 355 7.32 -8.87 -5.10
CA ALA A 355 8.60 -9.18 -5.73
C ALA A 355 8.80 -8.42 -7.04
N GLU A 356 7.77 -8.34 -7.89
CA GLU A 356 7.82 -7.56 -9.14
C GLU A 356 8.05 -6.07 -8.87
N GLN A 357 7.29 -5.48 -7.94
CA GLN A 357 7.41 -4.06 -7.63
C GLN A 357 8.78 -3.73 -7.06
N VAL A 358 9.24 -4.50 -6.06
CA VAL A 358 10.55 -4.29 -5.44
C VAL A 358 11.67 -4.53 -6.45
N SER A 359 11.60 -5.59 -7.26
CA SER A 359 12.59 -5.91 -8.29
C SER A 359 12.74 -4.77 -9.30
N HIS A 360 11.63 -4.22 -9.76
CA HIS A 360 11.63 -3.10 -10.70
C HIS A 360 12.25 -1.83 -10.09
N GLU A 361 11.78 -1.43 -8.90
CA GLU A 361 12.27 -0.21 -8.24
C GLU A 361 13.74 -0.34 -7.82
N PHE A 362 14.12 -1.47 -7.21
CA PHE A 362 15.49 -1.73 -6.79
C PHE A 362 16.44 -1.89 -7.98
N GLY A 363 16.00 -2.50 -9.08
CA GLY A 363 16.75 -2.64 -10.32
C GLY A 363 17.21 -1.29 -10.89
N HIS A 364 16.34 -0.29 -10.86
CA HIS A 364 16.70 1.08 -11.26
C HIS A 364 17.77 1.71 -10.37
N LEU A 365 17.69 1.48 -9.04
CA LEU A 365 18.71 2.01 -8.10
C LEU A 365 20.07 1.35 -8.33
N LEU A 366 20.08 0.03 -8.56
CA LEU A 366 21.28 -0.72 -8.90
C LEU A 366 21.92 -0.23 -10.20
N GLN A 367 21.11 -0.04 -11.24
CA GLN A 367 21.60 0.45 -12.54
C GLN A 367 22.24 1.84 -12.41
N LYS A 368 21.60 2.74 -11.64
CA LYS A 368 22.16 4.06 -11.33
C LYS A 368 23.52 3.93 -10.64
N THR A 369 23.62 3.11 -9.58
CA THR A 369 24.86 2.91 -8.82
C THR A 369 25.97 2.31 -9.69
N ARG A 370 25.65 1.30 -10.49
CA ARG A 370 26.60 0.72 -11.46
C ARG A 370 27.09 1.74 -12.49
N GLY A 371 26.17 2.59 -12.98
CA GLY A 371 26.50 3.67 -13.90
C GLY A 371 27.49 4.69 -13.29
N GLN A 372 27.27 5.06 -12.02
CA GLN A 372 28.19 5.94 -11.27
C GLN A 372 29.58 5.32 -11.11
N LEU A 373 29.69 4.07 -10.71
CA LEU A 373 30.95 3.36 -10.56
C LEU A 373 31.68 3.19 -11.91
N ALA A 374 30.97 2.83 -12.97
CA ALA A 374 31.54 2.71 -14.31
C ALA A 374 32.06 4.07 -14.85
N ALA A 375 31.38 5.16 -14.50
CA ALA A 375 31.83 6.51 -14.85
C ALA A 375 33.09 6.89 -14.08
N LEU A 376 33.18 6.56 -12.78
CA LEU A 376 34.39 6.74 -11.98
C LEU A 376 35.59 5.94 -12.55
N GLN A 377 35.34 4.67 -12.87
CA GLN A 377 36.37 3.78 -13.47
C GLN A 377 36.91 4.34 -14.79
N ARG A 378 36.02 4.81 -15.69
CA ARG A 378 36.44 5.45 -16.95
C ARG A 378 37.30 6.69 -16.70
N GLY A 379 36.88 7.54 -15.75
CA GLY A 379 37.62 8.73 -15.42
C GLY A 379 39.01 8.46 -14.84
N LEU A 380 39.18 7.45 -14.01
CA LEU A 380 40.49 7.03 -13.49
C LEU A 380 41.35 6.44 -14.61
N SER A 381 40.80 5.68 -15.52
CA SER A 381 41.52 5.13 -16.67
C SER A 381 42.00 6.23 -17.62
N GLU A 382 41.21 7.26 -17.87
CA GLU A 382 41.62 8.43 -18.65
C GLU A 382 42.78 9.19 -17.97
N GLN A 383 42.69 9.39 -16.65
CA GLN A 383 43.77 10.02 -15.88
C GLN A 383 45.06 9.20 -15.92
N GLU A 384 44.96 7.87 -15.76
CA GLU A 384 46.11 6.98 -15.87
C GLU A 384 46.75 7.08 -17.24
N PHE A 385 45.97 7.03 -18.32
CA PHE A 385 46.43 7.16 -19.69
C PHE A 385 47.13 8.49 -19.93
N GLU A 386 46.55 9.61 -19.44
CA GLU A 386 47.19 10.94 -19.55
C GLU A 386 48.55 10.99 -18.84
N LEU A 387 48.63 10.51 -17.59
CA LEU A 387 49.88 10.50 -16.84
C LEU A 387 50.92 9.56 -17.46
N ASN A 388 50.55 8.39 -17.95
CA ASN A 388 51.45 7.51 -18.69
C ASN A 388 51.97 8.18 -19.97
N SER A 389 51.15 8.98 -20.65
CA SER A 389 51.56 9.74 -21.83
C SER A 389 52.58 10.83 -21.54
N LEU A 390 52.67 11.29 -20.29
CA LEU A 390 53.64 12.29 -19.83
C LEU A 390 54.96 11.67 -19.39
N ARG A 391 55.03 10.35 -19.22
CA ARG A 391 56.23 9.62 -18.82
C ARG A 391 57.32 9.83 -19.86
N GLY A 392 58.45 10.43 -19.46
CA GLY A 392 59.62 10.71 -20.35
C GLY A 392 59.50 11.96 -21.23
N LYS A 393 58.44 12.79 -21.07
CA LYS A 393 58.32 14.04 -21.82
C LYS A 393 58.95 15.24 -21.10
N ASN A 394 59.51 16.19 -21.91
CA ASN A 394 60.09 17.42 -21.41
C ASN A 394 59.07 18.31 -20.69
N ARG A 395 59.56 19.12 -19.72
CA ARG A 395 58.76 20.10 -18.91
C ARG A 395 57.82 20.97 -19.76
N HIS A 396 58.21 21.29 -21.00
CA HIS A 396 57.40 22.08 -21.94
C HIS A 396 56.11 21.36 -22.38
N SER A 397 56.18 20.06 -22.60
CA SER A 397 55.00 19.24 -22.96
C SER A 397 54.00 19.13 -21.80
N ILE A 398 54.48 19.08 -20.56
CA ILE A 398 53.65 19.07 -19.35
C ILE A 398 52.93 20.41 -19.17
N GLN A 399 53.61 21.53 -19.44
CA GLN A 399 52.97 22.85 -19.43
C GLN A 399 51.88 23.00 -20.48
N HIS A 400 52.02 22.37 -21.64
CA HIS A 400 51.00 22.39 -22.69
C HIS A 400 49.74 21.64 -22.27
N VAL A 401 49.89 20.48 -21.60
CA VAL A 401 48.76 19.73 -21.03
C VAL A 401 48.08 20.53 -19.91
N ALA A 402 48.84 21.20 -19.04
CA ALA A 402 48.31 22.06 -17.99
C ALA A 402 47.48 23.23 -18.55
N MET A 403 47.91 23.85 -19.66
CA MET A 403 47.16 24.92 -20.32
C MET A 403 45.86 24.40 -20.93
N ARG A 404 45.87 23.20 -21.55
CA ARG A 404 44.70 22.57 -22.11
C ARG A 404 43.64 22.27 -21.04
N ILE A 405 44.03 21.67 -19.90
CA ILE A 405 43.14 21.38 -18.78
C ILE A 405 42.55 22.66 -18.18
N ARG A 406 43.32 23.74 -18.11
CA ARG A 406 42.80 25.06 -17.68
C ARG A 406 41.78 25.62 -18.63
N ALA A 407 41.95 25.46 -19.94
CA ALA A 407 40.95 25.87 -20.94
C ALA A 407 39.65 25.07 -20.80
N GLU A 408 39.75 23.73 -20.68
CA GLU A 408 38.62 22.84 -20.42
C GLU A 408 37.85 23.24 -19.14
N ARG A 409 38.58 23.61 -18.08
CA ARG A 409 37.95 24.11 -16.84
C ARG A 409 37.16 25.40 -17.06
N THR A 410 37.72 26.37 -17.80
CA THR A 410 37.03 27.66 -18.07
C THR A 410 35.74 27.45 -18.85
N GLU A 411 35.77 26.53 -19.81
CA GLU A 411 34.61 26.15 -20.60
C GLU A 411 33.55 25.45 -19.71
N PHE A 412 33.99 24.57 -18.83
CA PHE A 412 33.12 23.87 -17.87
C PHE A 412 32.48 24.84 -16.85
N GLU A 413 33.21 25.85 -16.35
CA GLU A 413 32.69 26.89 -15.45
C GLU A 413 31.59 27.72 -16.12
N ALA A 414 31.63 27.90 -17.43
CA ALA A 414 30.52 28.50 -18.20
C ALA A 414 29.29 27.60 -18.21
N GLY A 415 29.46 26.29 -18.27
CA GLY A 415 28.39 25.30 -18.16
C GLY A 415 27.71 25.31 -16.79
N LEU A 416 28.47 25.43 -15.72
CA LEU A 416 27.91 25.55 -14.37
C LEU A 416 27.01 26.78 -14.18
N LYS A 417 27.33 27.91 -14.80
CA LYS A 417 26.47 29.11 -14.80
C LYS A 417 25.12 28.83 -15.50
N LYS A 418 25.13 28.10 -16.62
CA LYS A 418 23.91 27.69 -17.30
C LYS A 418 23.06 26.78 -16.42
N MET A 419 23.70 25.87 -15.67
CA MET A 419 23.01 24.98 -14.73
C MET A 419 22.33 25.75 -13.58
N GLN A 420 22.94 26.80 -13.06
CA GLN A 420 22.30 27.66 -12.05
C GLN A 420 21.00 28.29 -12.59
N GLY A 421 21.02 28.75 -13.85
CA GLY A 421 19.82 29.22 -14.53
C GLY A 421 18.74 28.13 -14.66
N LEU A 422 19.15 26.92 -15.05
CA LEU A 422 18.24 25.77 -15.16
C LEU A 422 17.61 25.41 -13.82
N ARG A 423 18.39 25.38 -12.73
CA ARG A 423 17.88 25.16 -11.37
C ARG A 423 16.81 26.17 -10.98
N ALA A 424 17.02 27.45 -11.27
CA ALA A 424 16.04 28.49 -10.97
C ALA A 424 14.73 28.29 -11.73
N VAL A 425 14.83 27.94 -13.02
CA VAL A 425 13.64 27.66 -13.86
C VAL A 425 12.94 26.37 -13.37
N HIS A 426 13.67 25.31 -13.09
CA HIS A 426 13.13 24.05 -12.56
C HIS A 426 12.44 24.26 -11.20
N THR A 427 13.03 25.04 -10.30
CA THR A 427 12.42 25.37 -9.00
C THR A 427 11.11 26.14 -9.20
N ARG A 428 11.08 27.10 -10.14
CA ARG A 428 9.87 27.83 -10.48
C ARG A 428 8.78 26.92 -11.06
N GLN A 429 9.16 25.98 -11.92
CA GLN A 429 8.24 25.01 -12.50
C GLN A 429 7.70 24.05 -11.43
N LYS A 430 8.56 23.59 -10.53
CA LYS A 430 8.15 22.80 -9.36
C LYS A 430 7.12 23.56 -8.51
N GLN A 431 7.35 24.82 -8.21
CA GLN A 431 6.39 25.65 -7.46
C GLN A 431 5.05 25.81 -8.19
N LYS A 432 5.05 26.01 -9.52
CA LYS A 432 3.82 26.05 -10.30
C LYS A 432 3.02 24.77 -10.22
N VAL A 433 3.66 23.61 -10.43
CA VAL A 433 3.01 22.30 -10.35
C VAL A 433 2.37 22.09 -8.98
N PHE A 434 3.10 22.40 -7.88
CA PHE A 434 2.56 22.26 -6.54
C PHE A 434 1.51 23.30 -6.15
N SER A 435 1.50 24.46 -6.78
CA SER A 435 0.39 25.42 -6.60
C SER A 435 -0.91 24.92 -7.22
N ILE A 436 -0.84 24.08 -8.27
CA ILE A 436 -2.00 23.50 -8.94
C ILE A 436 -2.52 22.27 -8.18
N ILE A 437 -1.64 21.29 -7.93
CA ILE A 437 -2.03 19.98 -7.34
C ILE A 437 -1.80 19.91 -5.83
N GLY A 438 -1.52 21.03 -5.17
CA GLY A 438 -1.29 21.08 -3.73
C GLY A 438 -2.51 20.70 -2.92
N ILE A 439 -2.28 20.14 -1.72
CA ILE A 439 -3.37 19.79 -0.81
C ILE A 439 -4.20 21.01 -0.39
N ASP A 440 -3.62 22.20 -0.37
CA ASP A 440 -4.32 23.44 -0.02
C ASP A 440 -5.25 23.90 -1.15
N THR A 441 -4.91 23.62 -2.40
CA THR A 441 -5.80 23.83 -3.56
C THR A 441 -7.03 22.95 -3.43
N LEU A 442 -6.84 21.65 -3.14
CA LEU A 442 -7.96 20.74 -2.90
C LEU A 442 -8.82 21.20 -1.70
N LYS A 443 -8.19 21.60 -0.59
CA LYS A 443 -8.92 22.12 0.59
C LYS A 443 -9.77 23.33 0.22
N SER A 444 -9.26 24.22 -0.64
CA SER A 444 -10.00 25.37 -1.14
C SER A 444 -11.23 24.95 -1.95
N HIS A 445 -11.06 24.01 -2.89
CA HIS A 445 -12.18 23.46 -3.67
C HIS A 445 -13.22 22.75 -2.80
N VAL A 446 -12.76 21.95 -1.83
CA VAL A 446 -13.65 21.29 -0.87
C VAL A 446 -14.42 22.30 -0.01
N ARG A 447 -13.76 23.37 0.44
CA ARG A 447 -14.43 24.45 1.18
C ARG A 447 -15.49 25.14 0.33
N GLN A 448 -15.16 25.54 -0.91
CA GLN A 448 -16.11 26.15 -1.85
C GLN A 448 -17.31 25.23 -2.13
N ALA A 449 -17.06 23.94 -2.34
CA ALA A 449 -18.14 22.96 -2.55
C ALA A 449 -19.03 22.88 -1.31
N ARG A 450 -18.44 22.85 -0.12
CA ARG A 450 -19.17 22.78 1.17
C ARG A 450 -20.03 24.02 1.40
N ASP A 451 -19.48 25.21 1.15
CA ASP A 451 -20.19 26.48 1.33
C ASP A 451 -21.40 26.53 0.37
N ARG A 452 -21.21 26.21 -0.91
CA ARG A 452 -22.29 26.14 -1.91
C ARG A 452 -23.36 25.10 -1.57
N ILE A 453 -22.97 23.94 -1.05
CA ILE A 453 -23.92 22.90 -0.59
C ILE A 453 -24.71 23.45 0.62
N GLY A 454 -24.07 24.16 1.54
CA GLY A 454 -24.70 24.77 2.70
C GLY A 454 -25.79 25.78 2.29
N GLU A 455 -25.47 26.67 1.37
CA GLU A 455 -26.35 27.73 0.85
C GLU A 455 -27.45 27.23 -0.10
N SER A 456 -27.29 26.03 -0.69
CA SER A 456 -28.24 25.52 -1.67
C SER A 456 -29.57 25.12 -1.05
N ASN A 457 -30.68 25.64 -1.56
CA ASN A 457 -32.03 25.27 -1.16
C ASN A 457 -32.64 24.15 -2.03
N PHE A 458 -32.00 23.81 -3.16
CA PHE A 458 -32.46 22.82 -4.12
C PHE A 458 -31.45 21.70 -4.32
N SER A 459 -31.93 20.47 -4.47
CA SER A 459 -31.09 19.29 -4.71
C SER A 459 -30.27 19.36 -6.00
N ALA A 460 -30.75 20.07 -7.02
CA ALA A 460 -30.04 20.27 -8.28
C ALA A 460 -28.77 21.14 -8.09
N SER A 461 -28.86 22.25 -7.34
CA SER A 461 -27.70 23.12 -7.08
C SER A 461 -26.66 22.46 -6.17
N MET A 462 -27.09 21.59 -5.25
CA MET A 462 -26.20 20.77 -4.44
C MET A 462 -25.42 19.78 -5.32
N ARG A 463 -26.10 19.09 -6.23
CA ARG A 463 -25.45 18.16 -7.17
C ARG A 463 -24.44 18.88 -8.07
N GLU A 464 -24.78 20.06 -8.54
CA GLU A 464 -23.87 20.89 -9.32
C GLU A 464 -22.64 21.29 -8.52
N ALA A 465 -22.77 21.69 -7.26
CA ALA A 465 -21.64 22.01 -6.38
C ALA A 465 -20.72 20.79 -6.13
N MET A 466 -21.30 19.59 -5.97
CA MET A 466 -20.53 18.34 -5.84
C MET A 466 -19.80 17.99 -7.14
N HIS A 467 -20.46 18.11 -8.29
CA HIS A 467 -19.88 17.84 -9.60
C HIS A 467 -18.77 18.83 -9.94
N ASN A 468 -18.93 20.10 -9.56
CA ASN A 468 -17.91 21.15 -9.75
C ASN A 468 -16.61 20.82 -9.01
N LEU A 469 -16.65 20.12 -7.86
CA LEU A 469 -15.43 19.66 -7.17
C LEU A 469 -14.67 18.63 -8.03
N ILE A 470 -15.37 17.69 -8.66
CA ILE A 470 -14.77 16.68 -9.53
C ILE A 470 -14.21 17.34 -10.80
N THR A 471 -14.97 18.25 -11.40
CA THR A 471 -14.55 19.00 -12.59
C THR A 471 -13.32 19.87 -12.30
N SER A 472 -13.25 20.51 -11.13
CA SER A 472 -12.07 21.26 -10.69
C SER A 472 -10.85 20.37 -10.55
N ALA A 473 -11.01 19.18 -9.97
CA ALA A 473 -9.92 18.21 -9.85
C ALA A 473 -9.44 17.72 -11.23
N PHE A 474 -10.34 17.51 -12.16
CA PHE A 474 -10.00 17.14 -13.54
C PHE A 474 -9.20 18.25 -14.23
N LYS A 475 -9.63 19.50 -14.03
CA LYS A 475 -8.94 20.68 -14.56
C LYS A 475 -7.53 20.79 -13.96
N ASP A 476 -7.40 20.70 -12.65
CA ASP A 476 -6.12 20.81 -11.96
C ASP A 476 -5.11 19.74 -12.42
N LEU A 477 -5.57 18.49 -12.64
CA LEU A 477 -4.72 17.43 -13.18
C LEU A 477 -4.29 17.71 -14.63
N ASN A 478 -5.16 18.22 -15.46
CA ASN A 478 -4.82 18.60 -16.83
C ASN A 478 -3.85 19.79 -16.85
N ASP A 479 -4.09 20.81 -16.04
CA ASP A 479 -3.20 21.97 -15.92
C ASP A 479 -1.81 21.53 -15.40
N MET A 480 -1.76 20.63 -14.41
CA MET A 480 -0.51 20.01 -13.95
C MET A 480 0.20 19.26 -15.09
N GLN A 481 -0.53 18.47 -15.89
CA GLN A 481 0.06 17.71 -17.00
C GLN A 481 0.64 18.63 -18.08
N VAL A 482 0.02 19.78 -18.35
CA VAL A 482 0.56 20.79 -19.26
C VAL A 482 1.88 21.34 -18.71
N GLU A 483 1.94 21.73 -17.44
CA GLU A 483 3.16 22.24 -16.81
C GLU A 483 4.29 21.20 -16.78
N LEU A 484 3.96 19.93 -16.54
CA LEU A 484 4.94 18.84 -16.59
C LEU A 484 5.46 18.58 -18.02
N LYS A 485 4.60 18.69 -19.04
CA LYS A 485 5.03 18.59 -20.44
C LYS A 485 5.92 19.75 -20.85
N GLU A 486 5.65 20.97 -20.42
CA GLU A 486 6.54 22.12 -20.64
C GLU A 486 7.92 21.88 -19.98
N ALA A 487 7.93 21.38 -18.74
CA ALA A 487 9.16 21.00 -18.05
C ALA A 487 9.92 19.89 -18.81
N PHE A 488 9.21 18.88 -19.33
CA PHE A 488 9.78 17.80 -20.13
C PHE A 488 10.48 18.30 -21.38
N GLU A 489 9.80 19.13 -22.19
CA GLU A 489 10.39 19.68 -23.42
C GLU A 489 11.61 20.55 -23.13
N MET A 490 11.54 21.38 -22.09
CA MET A 490 12.68 22.18 -21.66
C MET A 490 13.89 21.28 -21.29
N MET A 491 13.67 20.26 -20.50
CA MET A 491 14.72 19.35 -20.06
C MET A 491 15.26 18.49 -21.20
N ARG A 492 14.41 18.09 -22.15
CA ARG A 492 14.82 17.40 -23.37
C ARG A 492 15.80 18.24 -24.20
N VAL A 493 15.47 19.51 -24.42
CA VAL A 493 16.36 20.44 -25.15
C VAL A 493 17.67 20.64 -24.40
N MET A 494 17.62 20.78 -23.08
CA MET A 494 18.81 20.95 -22.23
C MET A 494 19.70 19.71 -22.24
N ASN A 495 19.13 18.49 -22.17
CA ASN A 495 19.90 17.25 -22.26
C ASN A 495 20.69 17.17 -23.60
N VAL A 496 20.03 17.49 -24.72
CA VAL A 496 20.69 17.53 -26.02
C VAL A 496 21.81 18.57 -26.03
N GLN A 497 21.57 19.76 -25.45
CA GLN A 497 22.57 20.81 -25.38
C GLN A 497 23.79 20.42 -24.51
N PHE A 498 23.55 19.81 -23.35
CA PHE A 498 24.63 19.35 -22.46
C PHE A 498 25.42 18.18 -23.09
N ASN A 499 24.75 17.24 -23.76
CA ASN A 499 25.41 16.16 -24.49
C ASN A 499 26.33 16.69 -25.61
N THR A 500 25.87 17.68 -26.36
CA THR A 500 26.64 18.25 -27.47
C THR A 500 27.77 19.17 -27.03
N GLN A 501 27.54 20.01 -26.00
CA GLN A 501 28.53 21.00 -25.56
C GLN A 501 29.59 20.43 -24.60
N PHE A 502 29.19 19.47 -23.75
CA PHE A 502 30.04 18.94 -22.69
C PHE A 502 30.35 17.44 -22.82
N ALA A 503 30.04 16.85 -23.97
CA ALA A 503 30.19 15.41 -24.26
C ALA A 503 29.65 14.53 -23.12
N MET A 504 28.51 14.92 -22.56
CA MET A 504 27.79 14.15 -21.53
C MET A 504 27.01 13.02 -22.20
N ASP A 505 26.80 11.93 -21.46
CA ASP A 505 25.95 10.81 -21.89
C ASP A 505 24.65 10.81 -21.07
N LEU A 506 23.86 11.89 -21.23
CA LEU A 506 22.58 12.03 -20.57
C LEU A 506 21.49 11.32 -21.37
N SER A 507 20.85 10.36 -20.77
CA SER A 507 19.66 9.72 -21.34
C SER A 507 18.52 10.75 -21.48
N PRO A 508 17.66 10.63 -22.51
CA PRO A 508 16.49 11.50 -22.62
C PRO A 508 15.59 11.34 -21.38
N PRO A 509 14.96 12.41 -20.90
CA PRO A 509 14.06 12.33 -19.78
C PRO A 509 12.88 11.42 -20.12
N ALA A 510 12.36 10.69 -19.12
CA ALA A 510 11.15 9.91 -19.28
C ALA A 510 9.92 10.82 -19.42
N ASP A 511 8.95 10.44 -20.24
CA ASP A 511 7.69 11.19 -20.42
C ASP A 511 6.91 11.23 -19.09
N PRO A 512 6.43 12.41 -18.64
CA PRO A 512 5.60 12.54 -17.44
C PRO A 512 4.19 12.00 -17.68
N ASN A 513 4.02 10.68 -17.60
CA ASN A 513 2.71 10.06 -17.80
C ASN A 513 1.89 10.10 -16.49
N MET A 514 0.90 11.01 -16.46
CA MET A 514 -0.06 11.16 -15.35
C MET A 514 -1.46 10.63 -15.69
N ASP A 515 -1.62 9.93 -16.81
CA ASP A 515 -2.92 9.45 -17.33
C ASP A 515 -3.66 8.53 -16.34
N ARG A 516 -2.93 7.84 -15.46
CA ARG A 516 -3.55 7.02 -14.42
C ARG A 516 -4.41 7.85 -13.47
N TRP A 517 -3.99 9.06 -13.13
CA TRP A 517 -4.70 9.94 -12.22
C TRP A 517 -5.91 10.60 -12.89
N THR A 518 -5.76 10.97 -14.14
CA THR A 518 -6.86 11.50 -14.95
C THR A 518 -7.95 10.44 -15.16
N ARG A 519 -7.55 9.20 -15.47
CA ARG A 519 -8.50 8.05 -15.53
C ARG A 519 -9.17 7.79 -14.19
N ARG A 520 -8.44 7.90 -13.08
CA ARG A 520 -9.02 7.71 -11.75
C ARG A 520 -10.09 8.75 -11.43
N VAL A 521 -9.89 10.02 -11.80
CA VAL A 521 -10.93 11.04 -11.63
C VAL A 521 -12.13 10.78 -12.55
N ALA A 522 -11.91 10.31 -13.78
CA ALA A 522 -13.00 9.91 -14.67
C ALA A 522 -13.84 8.75 -14.13
N GLU A 523 -13.17 7.77 -13.48
CA GLU A 523 -13.86 6.69 -12.77
C GLU A 523 -14.71 7.23 -11.61
N LEU A 524 -14.17 8.19 -10.85
CA LEU A 524 -14.89 8.84 -9.75
C LEU A 524 -16.09 9.64 -10.27
N ASP A 525 -15.98 10.31 -11.41
CA ASP A 525 -17.10 10.98 -12.06
C ASP A 525 -18.19 10.00 -12.49
N ALA A 526 -17.81 8.84 -13.06
CA ALA A 526 -18.75 7.79 -13.41
C ALA A 526 -19.46 7.21 -12.16
N VAL A 527 -18.75 7.04 -11.06
CA VAL A 527 -19.31 6.62 -9.76
C VAL A 527 -20.26 7.69 -9.22
N PHE A 528 -19.86 8.96 -9.28
CA PHE A 528 -20.71 10.08 -8.88
C PHE A 528 -22.03 10.11 -9.67
N ASN A 529 -21.96 10.02 -10.98
CA ASN A 529 -23.16 10.05 -11.83
C ASN A 529 -24.10 8.88 -11.56
N ARG A 530 -23.58 7.73 -11.17
CA ARG A 530 -24.36 6.54 -10.78
C ARG A 530 -25.01 6.68 -9.40
N GLN A 531 -24.25 7.16 -8.41
CA GLN A 531 -24.70 7.21 -7.00
C GLN A 531 -25.51 8.46 -6.66
N PHE A 532 -25.23 9.58 -7.33
CA PHE A 532 -25.85 10.90 -7.10
C PHE A 532 -26.72 11.33 -8.29
N GLY A 533 -27.43 10.36 -8.91
CA GLY A 533 -28.39 10.59 -9.99
C GLY A 533 -29.64 11.33 -9.51
N PRO A 534 -30.53 11.79 -10.45
CA PRO A 534 -31.72 12.58 -10.11
C PRO A 534 -32.68 11.89 -9.14
N VAL A 535 -32.75 10.55 -9.20
CA VAL A 535 -33.64 9.75 -8.33
C VAL A 535 -33.14 9.72 -6.89
N SER A 536 -31.83 9.59 -6.68
CA SER A 536 -31.23 9.59 -5.33
C SER A 536 -31.35 10.94 -4.62
N LEU A 537 -31.46 12.02 -5.37
CA LEU A 537 -31.66 13.38 -4.87
C LEU A 537 -33.08 13.65 -4.36
N LEU A 538 -34.07 12.87 -4.81
CA LEU A 538 -35.47 13.00 -4.41
C LEU A 538 -35.81 12.14 -3.17
N THR A 539 -35.01 11.10 -2.92
CA THR A 539 -35.31 10.09 -1.89
C THR A 539 -34.48 10.25 -0.61
N ASN A 540 -33.40 11.01 -0.64
CA ASN A 540 -32.46 11.13 0.48
C ASN A 540 -32.38 12.58 0.99
N GLU A 541 -32.13 12.72 2.30
CA GLU A 541 -31.93 14.02 2.90
C GLU A 541 -30.63 14.71 2.47
N LYS A 542 -30.69 16.02 2.31
CA LYS A 542 -29.58 16.88 1.87
C LYS A 542 -28.27 16.59 2.59
N TRP A 543 -28.30 16.51 3.91
CA TRP A 543 -27.09 16.36 4.73
C TRP A 543 -26.51 14.93 4.66
N ALA A 544 -27.34 13.92 4.51
CA ALA A 544 -26.89 12.54 4.34
C ALA A 544 -26.18 12.35 2.98
N LEU A 545 -26.70 12.95 1.91
CA LEU A 545 -26.09 12.95 0.59
C LEU A 545 -24.75 13.71 0.57
N ALA A 546 -24.70 14.89 1.19
CA ALA A 546 -23.48 15.68 1.29
C ALA A 546 -22.39 14.90 2.03
N ARG A 547 -22.73 14.29 3.15
CA ARG A 547 -21.78 13.47 3.91
C ARG A 547 -21.28 12.28 3.09
N LYS A 548 -22.20 11.53 2.47
CA LYS A 548 -21.82 10.40 1.61
C LYS A 548 -20.87 10.82 0.50
N PHE A 549 -21.07 12.00 -0.08
CA PHE A 549 -20.17 12.55 -1.09
C PHE A 549 -18.78 12.86 -0.53
N PHE A 550 -18.69 13.56 0.61
CA PHE A 550 -17.40 13.91 1.20
C PHE A 550 -16.64 12.69 1.73
N ASP A 551 -17.33 11.74 2.32
CA ASP A 551 -16.73 10.50 2.86
C ASP A 551 -16.31 9.50 1.75
N SER A 552 -16.86 9.62 0.54
CA SER A 552 -16.52 8.76 -0.60
C SER A 552 -15.68 9.51 -1.64
N ILE A 553 -16.31 10.35 -2.43
CA ILE A 553 -15.70 10.98 -3.62
C ILE A 553 -14.59 11.97 -3.23
N ALA A 554 -14.84 12.86 -2.25
CA ALA A 554 -13.84 13.85 -1.87
C ALA A 554 -12.62 13.21 -1.20
N LEU A 555 -12.82 12.12 -0.46
CA LEU A 555 -11.71 11.34 0.11
C LEU A 555 -10.85 10.68 -0.98
N GLU A 556 -11.46 10.11 -1.99
CA GLU A 556 -10.73 9.53 -3.13
C GLU A 556 -10.00 10.62 -3.93
N LEU A 557 -10.62 11.79 -4.13
CA LEU A 557 -9.93 12.94 -4.72
C LEU A 557 -8.71 13.37 -3.91
N LYS A 558 -8.77 13.34 -2.56
CA LYS A 558 -7.59 13.60 -1.72
C LYS A 558 -6.46 12.61 -2.01
N LYS A 559 -6.77 11.32 -2.16
CA LYS A 559 -5.77 10.31 -2.53
C LYS A 559 -5.18 10.58 -3.91
N VAL A 560 -6.00 11.00 -4.87
CA VAL A 560 -5.55 11.40 -6.21
C VAL A 560 -4.57 12.56 -6.14
N TYR A 561 -4.89 13.65 -5.42
CA TYR A 561 -4.01 14.81 -5.29
C TYR A 561 -2.69 14.46 -4.61
N LEU A 562 -2.72 13.69 -3.52
CA LEU A 562 -1.51 13.24 -2.83
C LEU A 562 -0.67 12.31 -3.72
N GLY A 563 -1.30 11.40 -4.43
CA GLY A 563 -0.62 10.48 -5.33
C GLY A 563 -0.03 11.19 -6.56
N ALA A 564 -0.82 12.03 -7.23
CA ALA A 564 -0.37 12.81 -8.39
C ALA A 564 0.75 13.80 -8.02
N GLY A 565 0.63 14.46 -6.87
CA GLY A 565 1.66 15.36 -6.35
C GLY A 565 2.96 14.63 -6.07
N ARG A 566 2.90 13.45 -5.44
CA ARG A 566 4.09 12.61 -5.19
C ARG A 566 4.74 12.15 -6.49
N ASP A 567 3.96 11.70 -7.46
CA ASP A 567 4.50 11.27 -8.76
C ASP A 567 5.15 12.41 -9.52
N ALA A 568 4.50 13.59 -9.52
CA ALA A 568 5.05 14.80 -10.11
C ALA A 568 6.37 15.22 -9.43
N GLU A 569 6.47 15.11 -8.10
CA GLU A 569 7.69 15.41 -7.35
C GLU A 569 8.83 14.45 -7.71
N VAL A 570 8.53 13.15 -7.69
CA VAL A 570 9.52 12.13 -8.06
C VAL A 570 10.00 12.33 -9.48
N TRP A 571 9.07 12.59 -10.41
CA TRP A 571 9.44 12.84 -11.81
C TRP A 571 10.29 14.10 -11.95
N LEU A 572 9.88 15.24 -11.42
CA LEU A 572 10.63 16.50 -11.48
C LEU A 572 12.04 16.34 -10.89
N THR A 573 12.16 15.63 -9.77
CA THR A 573 13.46 15.37 -9.14
C THR A 573 14.32 14.44 -10.01
N SER A 574 13.71 13.40 -10.61
CA SER A 574 14.41 12.42 -11.44
C SER A 574 14.97 13.01 -12.73
N VAL A 575 14.37 14.07 -13.26
CA VAL A 575 14.75 14.68 -14.54
C VAL A 575 15.98 15.58 -14.39
N ILE A 576 16.14 16.30 -13.26
CA ILE A 576 17.28 17.20 -13.04
C ILE A 576 18.49 16.47 -12.43
N ALA A 577 18.26 15.45 -11.61
CA ALA A 577 19.31 14.75 -10.87
C ALA A 577 20.45 14.17 -11.75
N PRO A 578 20.20 13.57 -12.93
CA PRO A 578 21.26 13.07 -13.80
C PRO A 578 22.20 14.17 -14.30
N ILE A 579 21.65 15.33 -14.65
CA ILE A 579 22.45 16.47 -15.10
C ILE A 579 23.35 16.97 -13.97
N GLU A 580 22.77 17.15 -12.77
CA GLU A 580 23.51 17.59 -11.59
C GLU A 580 24.62 16.62 -11.20
N GLY A 581 24.30 15.33 -11.16
CA GLY A 581 25.26 14.28 -10.83
C GLY A 581 26.44 14.24 -11.82
N GLN A 582 26.16 14.32 -13.12
CA GLN A 582 27.20 14.29 -14.15
C GLN A 582 28.06 15.55 -14.16
N LEU A 583 27.48 16.73 -13.94
CA LEU A 583 28.23 17.98 -13.80
C LEU A 583 29.15 17.96 -12.57
N GLN A 584 28.64 17.50 -11.43
CA GLN A 584 29.43 17.39 -10.22
C GLN A 584 30.59 16.38 -10.38
N PHE A 585 30.30 15.27 -11.06
CA PHE A 585 31.29 14.27 -11.40
C PHE A 585 32.40 14.86 -12.29
N GLN A 586 32.08 15.54 -13.41
CA GLN A 586 33.07 16.18 -14.30
C GLN A 586 33.87 17.27 -13.59
N GLN A 587 33.21 18.05 -12.71
CA GLN A 587 33.94 19.05 -11.90
C GLN A 587 35.02 18.42 -11.02
N ASN A 588 34.65 17.31 -10.35
CA ASN A 588 35.60 16.59 -9.50
C ASN A 588 36.73 15.97 -10.32
N GLN A 589 36.44 15.43 -11.50
CA GLN A 589 37.44 14.91 -12.42
C GLN A 589 38.41 15.99 -12.88
N LEU A 590 37.93 17.14 -13.35
CA LEU A 590 38.75 18.24 -13.79
C LEU A 590 39.66 18.78 -12.67
N ARG A 591 39.14 18.87 -11.43
CA ARG A 591 39.95 19.22 -10.25
C ARG A 591 41.03 18.18 -10.01
N ALA A 592 40.72 16.90 -9.99
CA ALA A 592 41.68 15.84 -9.76
C ALA A 592 42.77 15.81 -10.84
N ARG A 593 42.40 16.01 -12.13
CA ARG A 593 43.37 16.12 -13.26
C ARG A 593 44.28 17.32 -13.09
N MET A 594 43.75 18.51 -12.74
CA MET A 594 44.55 19.69 -12.48
C MET A 594 45.57 19.48 -11.33
N ASP A 595 45.09 18.91 -10.22
CA ASP A 595 45.94 18.66 -9.05
C ASP A 595 47.02 17.62 -9.36
N SER A 596 46.72 16.62 -10.21
CA SER A 596 47.68 15.64 -10.67
C SER A 596 48.77 16.26 -11.54
N VAL A 597 48.40 17.08 -12.53
CA VAL A 597 49.37 17.77 -13.40
C VAL A 597 50.18 18.81 -12.64
N LYS A 598 49.58 19.52 -11.66
CA LYS A 598 50.29 20.47 -10.80
C LYS A 598 51.37 19.76 -9.98
N ARG A 599 51.07 18.61 -9.38
CA ARG A 599 52.05 17.79 -8.64
C ARG A 599 53.18 17.28 -9.52
N VAL A 600 52.88 16.87 -10.78
CA VAL A 600 53.90 16.45 -11.75
C VAL A 600 54.81 17.61 -12.19
N LEU A 601 54.29 18.83 -12.29
CA LEU A 601 55.07 20.04 -12.58
C LEU A 601 55.98 20.43 -11.41
N GLU A 602 55.56 20.20 -10.17
CA GLU A 602 56.30 20.55 -8.95
C GLU A 602 57.41 19.54 -8.60
N ALA A 603 57.24 18.25 -8.99
CA ALA A 603 58.26 17.23 -8.73
C ALA A 603 58.17 16.06 -9.72
N SER A 604 59.20 15.89 -10.54
CA SER A 604 59.35 14.79 -11.52
C SER A 604 59.30 13.39 -10.87
N ASP A 605 59.65 13.30 -9.58
CA ASP A 605 59.71 12.02 -8.83
C ASP A 605 58.37 11.49 -8.34
N HIS A 606 57.30 12.28 -8.44
CA HIS A 606 55.96 11.87 -7.96
C HIS A 606 55.04 11.24 -9.04
N LEU A 607 55.45 11.21 -10.31
CA LEU A 607 54.64 10.71 -11.40
C LEU A 607 54.38 9.20 -11.25
N GLU A 608 55.40 8.43 -10.92
CA GLU A 608 55.25 6.96 -10.74
C GLU A 608 54.41 6.62 -9.51
N SER A 609 54.59 7.37 -8.42
CA SER A 609 53.75 7.21 -7.23
C SER A 609 52.27 7.48 -7.54
N ARG A 610 51.97 8.54 -8.30
CA ARG A 610 50.58 8.87 -8.64
C ARG A 610 49.92 7.86 -9.58
N ILE A 611 50.66 7.31 -10.55
CA ILE A 611 50.17 6.22 -11.40
C ILE A 611 49.84 4.98 -10.55
N LEU A 612 50.66 4.69 -9.56
CA LEU A 612 50.46 3.58 -8.63
C LEU A 612 49.22 3.77 -7.76
N ASP A 613 49.00 5.01 -7.30
CA ASP A 613 47.80 5.38 -6.52
C ASP A 613 46.53 5.26 -7.37
N LEU A 614 46.54 5.74 -8.62
CA LEU A 614 45.40 5.60 -9.54
C LEU A 614 45.03 4.12 -9.80
N LYS A 615 46.04 3.26 -9.95
CA LYS A 615 45.79 1.81 -10.10
C LYS A 615 45.18 1.20 -8.85
N ARG A 616 45.54 1.65 -7.65
CA ARG A 616 44.93 1.22 -6.40
C ARG A 616 43.47 1.70 -6.32
N GLU A 617 43.22 2.98 -6.68
CA GLU A 617 41.88 3.54 -6.74
C GLU A 617 40.97 2.75 -7.75
N GLN A 618 41.51 2.40 -8.94
CA GLN A 618 40.82 1.57 -9.93
C GLN A 618 40.48 0.16 -9.38
N SER A 619 41.47 -0.49 -8.74
CA SER A 619 41.25 -1.80 -8.12
C SER A 619 40.18 -1.72 -7.02
N GLY A 620 40.11 -0.61 -6.28
CA GLY A 620 39.07 -0.36 -5.29
C GLY A 620 37.68 -0.25 -5.93
N ILE A 621 37.55 0.42 -7.09
CA ILE A 621 36.28 0.51 -7.82
C ILE A 621 35.87 -0.84 -8.43
N ASP A 622 36.83 -1.63 -8.95
CA ASP A 622 36.54 -2.97 -9.44
C ASP A 622 35.98 -3.86 -8.31
N GLU A 623 36.56 -3.75 -7.11
CA GLU A 623 36.04 -4.46 -5.94
C GLU A 623 34.63 -3.98 -5.55
N GLN A 624 34.37 -2.68 -5.59
CA GLN A 624 33.04 -2.11 -5.35
C GLN A 624 32.00 -2.63 -6.38
N LEU A 625 32.36 -2.71 -7.67
CA LEU A 625 31.49 -3.28 -8.71
C LEU A 625 31.17 -4.75 -8.45
N LEU A 626 32.17 -5.53 -8.00
CA LEU A 626 31.95 -6.93 -7.61
C LEU A 626 31.03 -7.04 -6.37
N GLN A 627 31.21 -6.16 -5.40
CA GLN A 627 30.38 -6.12 -4.19
C GLN A 627 28.93 -5.76 -4.53
N VAL A 628 28.69 -4.74 -5.37
CA VAL A 628 27.34 -4.41 -5.90
C VAL A 628 26.72 -5.60 -6.62
N GLY A 629 27.52 -6.33 -7.41
CA GLY A 629 27.06 -7.55 -8.08
C GLY A 629 26.61 -8.63 -7.08
N ARG A 630 27.36 -8.84 -6.01
CA ARG A 630 27.01 -9.81 -4.95
C ARG A 630 25.74 -9.40 -4.19
N ILE A 631 25.62 -8.12 -3.82
CA ILE A 631 24.42 -7.59 -3.15
C ILE A 631 23.21 -7.71 -4.08
N SER A 632 23.37 -7.33 -5.35
CA SER A 632 22.31 -7.48 -6.37
C SER A 632 21.79 -8.92 -6.46
N ASN A 633 22.70 -9.89 -6.52
CA ASN A 633 22.33 -11.31 -6.58
C ASN A 633 21.65 -11.76 -5.28
N ARG A 634 22.07 -11.24 -4.12
CA ARG A 634 21.45 -11.56 -2.85
C ARG A 634 20.01 -11.06 -2.78
N VAL A 635 19.76 -9.79 -3.15
CA VAL A 635 18.40 -9.24 -3.22
C VAL A 635 17.56 -10.01 -4.24
N HIS A 636 18.11 -10.31 -5.42
CA HIS A 636 17.42 -11.09 -6.43
C HIS A 636 17.05 -12.50 -5.91
N ASN A 637 17.99 -13.18 -5.28
CA ASN A 637 17.75 -14.51 -4.70
C ASN A 637 16.71 -14.44 -3.58
N ALA A 638 16.76 -13.40 -2.72
CA ALA A 638 15.74 -13.20 -1.70
C ALA A 638 14.35 -12.99 -2.31
N LEU A 639 14.23 -12.23 -3.40
CA LEU A 639 12.97 -12.01 -4.10
C LEU A 639 12.43 -13.28 -4.77
N VAL A 640 13.30 -14.09 -5.38
CA VAL A 640 12.92 -15.29 -6.17
C VAL A 640 12.74 -16.52 -5.28
N SER A 641 13.42 -16.61 -4.14
CA SER A 641 13.51 -17.81 -3.29
C SER A 641 12.16 -18.43 -2.90
N ARG A 642 11.06 -17.68 -3.01
CA ARG A 642 9.70 -18.17 -2.69
C ARG A 642 8.60 -17.71 -3.65
N SER A 643 8.94 -16.99 -4.73
CA SER A 643 7.95 -16.63 -5.77
C SER A 643 7.62 -17.79 -6.72
N ASN A 644 8.35 -18.90 -6.65
CA ASN A 644 8.14 -20.08 -7.49
C ASN A 644 8.16 -21.36 -6.65
N PRO A 645 7.01 -21.86 -6.17
CA PRO A 645 6.94 -23.06 -5.33
C PRO A 645 7.38 -24.34 -6.03
N GLU A 646 7.50 -24.36 -7.37
CA GLU A 646 7.88 -25.55 -8.16
C GLU A 646 9.40 -25.84 -8.18
N GLN A 647 10.27 -24.99 -7.62
CA GLN A 647 11.73 -25.18 -7.65
C GLN A 647 12.36 -25.65 -6.32
N THR A 648 11.59 -25.93 -5.30
CA THR A 648 12.12 -26.32 -3.96
C THR A 648 12.14 -27.85 -3.73
N GLU A 649 11.79 -28.66 -4.73
CA GLU A 649 11.86 -30.14 -4.68
C GLU A 649 12.86 -30.72 -5.71
N GLN A 650 14.04 -30.13 -5.87
CA GLN A 650 15.17 -30.80 -6.53
C GLN A 650 16.44 -30.76 -5.67
#